data_bbd7db9eecba1e4f354ebc02fe00e982
#
_entry.id   bbd7db9eecba1e4f354ebc02fe00e982
#
_cell.length_a   1.000
_cell.length_b   1.000
_cell.length_c   1.000
_cell.angle_alpha   90.00
_cell.angle_beta   90.00
_cell.angle_gamma   90.00
#
_symmetry.space_group_name_H-M   'P 1'
#
loop_
_entity.id
_entity.type
_entity.pdbx_description
1 polymer ?
#
loop_
_entity_poly.entity_id
_entity_poly.type
_entity_poly.pdbx_seq_one_letter_code
_entity_poly.pdbx_strand_id
1 'polypeptide(L)'
;MPGSRPVRRALALVATAALAAGALSAVPPATAADDGLARVAPRSTGFEAGRYIVLLRAPAATQYDGADPRFPATRMAPGGSFQAQSRAVADYRRHLASTQDTLARSVGATPADRFTVAANGFVARLTGKQAMDLASDRRVLLVSKERRLKLDTWNTPEFLGLAGAKGAWKRAGGQDKAGDGMVVGVIDSGIWPESRSFRGDKLTRKPKTKWNISRVGQNTRMRKADGTVFHGRCQLSHSFNGQRSKAKGWKASDCSTKLIGARYYPDAFLTQVPRSDRSPDEFISTRDGNGHGSHTASTAAGNHVNRVKTEGVSFGDVSGMAPAARVAAYKVCFDDNNEDTGDCFNSSILSAIDDAVTDGVDVINMSISGSTDTVVDPVEIGFEGAAEAGIFVAVSAGNNGPGESTVAHNSPWLTTVAGSTHTRFENTVKLGNGRKIRGASISQETLPQTRLIDARKAAAQGADPDLAALCFLGGTLDPAKVKGRIVVCERGINDRVDKSKAVKKAGGVGVILANPVPGSLDADFHSVPTIHIADTDSPKVYRYLEKAGSKATAAFQRGDTTNQKPTPLPQIAGFSSRGPAVANDSDLLKPDLTAPGVSVLAAVAPPHNEKRKYDVYSGTSMASPHVAGLAAFLMGEHKGWSPMQVKSALMTTATNLRGANGGNFRDPFAQGAGQVKIKKAFDPGLFVNAGTVDFRGFLAAQGLPTGYEPVAAKDFNGPSMAQGQVTSQTSFVRHLTADRAGKWKVSVNVRGFKAKAPKRIVSKGAGDKAKLRVDLLRTTAPLGRWATGFVKLNGPTKLRLPIAVRPVSVSAPTEVGGTGVTGAADVPIKAGFTGNLAVQVNGLAKAQSFNGTSSNISTSPDDAQFFCVQVQAGSKLARFDLDAANDAADMDLFVYSAEDAACDVLTDVAGQSATGSADERVTLVNPAAGSYLVEVDPFSPAPGEPTLNWRLDFYDVNPAATAGGFQAVPNPVPVVENQTTTFQARWSGLEPNARYLGVLGYDGALAPTVVAVDTTVTP
;
A
#
# COMPACT_ATOMS: atom_id res chain seq x y z
N MET A 1 -18.82 16.18 37.41
CA MET A 1 -17.45 16.41 37.89
C MET A 1 -16.55 16.38 36.69
N PRO A 2 -15.72 17.35 36.37
CA PRO A 2 -14.91 17.37 35.19
C PRO A 2 -13.53 16.81 35.50
N GLY A 3 -13.17 15.61 35.01
CA GLY A 3 -11.85 15.04 35.29
C GLY A 3 -11.36 13.87 34.47
N SER A 4 -12.16 13.28 33.60
CA SER A 4 -11.77 12.04 32.88
C SER A 4 -11.40 12.20 31.40
N ARG A 5 -11.60 13.36 30.81
CA ARG A 5 -11.40 13.58 29.37
C ARG A 5 -9.94 13.50 28.86
N PRO A 6 -8.89 13.98 29.55
CA PRO A 6 -7.53 13.90 29.01
C PRO A 6 -6.97 12.46 28.93
N VAL A 7 -7.44 11.54 29.76
CA VAL A 7 -6.97 10.14 29.75
C VAL A 7 -7.50 9.37 28.54
N ARG A 8 -8.75 9.62 28.15
CA ARG A 8 -9.36 8.95 26.97
C ARG A 8 -8.67 9.36 25.66
N ARG A 9 -8.27 10.63 25.51
CA ARG A 9 -7.52 11.10 24.33
C ARG A 9 -6.12 10.51 24.23
N ALA A 10 -5.44 10.36 25.35
CA ALA A 10 -4.11 9.73 25.37
C ALA A 10 -4.16 8.24 24.97
N LEU A 11 -5.26 7.54 25.34
CA LEU A 11 -5.46 6.14 24.94
C LEU A 11 -5.78 5.99 23.44
N ALA A 12 -6.61 6.85 22.85
CA ALA A 12 -6.90 6.81 21.43
C ALA A 12 -5.62 7.02 20.57
N LEU A 13 -4.74 7.92 20.99
CA LEU A 13 -3.44 8.16 20.34
C LEU A 13 -2.45 7.00 20.54
N VAL A 14 -2.49 6.31 21.69
CA VAL A 14 -1.66 5.12 21.95
C VAL A 14 -2.18 3.91 21.20
N ALA A 15 -3.49 3.81 20.97
CA ALA A 15 -4.12 2.70 20.26
C ALA A 15 -3.67 2.56 18.81
N THR A 16 -3.45 3.66 18.09
CA THR A 16 -2.95 3.63 16.71
C THR A 16 -1.51 3.10 16.58
N ALA A 17 -0.76 3.06 17.66
CA ALA A 17 0.63 2.58 17.67
C ALA A 17 0.85 1.16 18.21
N ALA A 18 -0.06 0.65 19.04
CA ALA A 18 0.10 -0.66 19.68
C ALA A 18 -0.40 -1.85 18.85
N LEU A 19 -1.16 -1.62 17.79
CA LEU A 19 -1.86 -2.63 17.00
C LEU A 19 -1.04 -3.37 15.93
N ALA A 20 0.25 -3.46 16.08
CA ALA A 20 1.07 -4.34 15.25
C ALA A 20 1.05 -5.83 15.68
N ALA A 21 0.25 -6.21 16.64
CA ALA A 21 0.27 -7.57 17.16
C ALA A 21 -1.15 -8.11 17.38
N GLY A 22 -1.77 -8.63 16.33
CA GLY A 22 -2.74 -9.68 16.53
C GLY A 22 -4.22 -9.44 16.23
N ALA A 23 -4.58 -8.66 15.23
CA ALA A 23 -5.96 -8.70 14.74
C ALA A 23 -6.03 -9.52 13.43
N LEU A 24 -6.65 -10.67 13.50
CA LEU A 24 -7.23 -11.36 12.33
C LEU A 24 -8.47 -10.55 11.92
N SER A 25 -8.26 -9.49 11.13
CA SER A 25 -9.38 -8.78 10.52
C SER A 25 -10.04 -9.70 9.51
N ALA A 26 -11.31 -9.98 9.68
CA ALA A 26 -12.11 -10.71 8.71
C ALA A 26 -12.30 -9.84 7.46
N VAL A 27 -12.02 -10.42 6.32
CA VAL A 27 -12.15 -9.83 4.99
C VAL A 27 -13.62 -9.91 4.54
N PRO A 28 -14.19 -8.89 3.90
CA PRO A 28 -15.45 -9.03 3.22
C PRO A 28 -15.36 -10.01 2.05
N PRO A 29 -16.41 -10.79 1.78
CA PRO A 29 -16.33 -11.92 0.87
C PRO A 29 -16.29 -11.52 -0.60
N ALA A 30 -15.36 -12.13 -1.33
CA ALA A 30 -15.53 -12.29 -2.76
C ALA A 30 -16.54 -13.44 -2.99
N THR A 31 -17.65 -13.14 -3.60
CA THR A 31 -18.62 -14.16 -4.01
C THR A 31 -18.04 -15.04 -5.10
N ALA A 32 -17.98 -16.34 -4.87
CA ALA A 32 -17.73 -17.29 -5.93
C ALA A 32 -18.85 -17.16 -6.98
N ALA A 33 -18.45 -16.91 -8.23
CA ALA A 33 -19.38 -16.89 -9.34
C ALA A 33 -19.86 -18.33 -9.59
N ASP A 34 -21.17 -18.52 -9.53
CA ASP A 34 -21.84 -19.65 -10.14
C ASP A 34 -22.59 -19.17 -11.39
N ASP A 35 -22.74 -20.04 -12.37
CA ASP A 35 -23.21 -19.78 -13.72
C ASP A 35 -24.45 -18.91 -13.81
N GLY A 36 -24.30 -17.75 -14.38
CA GLY A 36 -25.39 -16.88 -14.80
C GLY A 36 -25.39 -15.50 -14.21
N LEU A 37 -24.70 -14.57 -14.90
CA LEU A 37 -24.93 -13.10 -14.83
C LEU A 37 -25.27 -12.54 -13.40
N ALA A 38 -24.48 -12.88 -12.40
CA ALA A 38 -24.58 -12.23 -11.13
C ALA A 38 -24.16 -10.76 -11.31
N ARG A 39 -25.12 -9.88 -11.23
CA ARG A 39 -24.89 -8.43 -11.07
C ARG A 39 -24.07 -8.28 -9.80
N VAL A 40 -22.92 -7.60 -9.87
CA VAL A 40 -22.41 -6.90 -8.71
C VAL A 40 -23.43 -5.78 -8.46
N ALA A 41 -24.47 -6.08 -7.72
CA ALA A 41 -25.24 -5.03 -7.08
C ALA A 41 -24.27 -4.34 -6.13
N PRO A 42 -24.18 -3.01 -6.14
CA PRO A 42 -23.47 -2.32 -5.09
C PRO A 42 -24.06 -2.78 -3.75
N ARG A 43 -23.26 -3.37 -2.90
CA ARG A 43 -23.67 -3.78 -1.54
C ARG A 43 -23.77 -2.59 -0.59
N SER A 44 -24.01 -1.38 -1.09
CA SER A 44 -24.34 -0.22 -0.30
C SER A 44 -25.80 0.11 -0.54
N THR A 45 -26.60 0.04 0.48
CA THR A 45 -28.00 0.50 0.48
C THR A 45 -28.11 2.02 0.51
N GLY A 46 -27.04 2.78 0.32
CA GLY A 46 -27.09 4.24 0.25
C GLY A 46 -25.84 4.85 -0.35
N PHE A 47 -25.98 5.48 -1.50
CA PHE A 47 -25.04 6.48 -1.97
C PHE A 47 -25.49 7.84 -1.46
N GLU A 48 -24.56 8.72 -1.17
CA GLU A 48 -24.84 10.03 -0.58
C GLU A 48 -24.28 11.18 -1.39
N ALA A 49 -24.50 12.43 -0.95
CA ALA A 49 -23.95 13.60 -1.63
C ALA A 49 -22.44 13.67 -1.42
N GLY A 50 -21.64 13.67 -2.48
CA GLY A 50 -20.18 13.70 -2.39
C GLY A 50 -19.46 13.87 -3.72
N ARG A 51 -18.13 13.79 -3.68
CA ARG A 51 -17.30 13.74 -4.88
C ARG A 51 -17.03 12.26 -5.22
N TYR A 52 -17.46 11.83 -6.40
CA TYR A 52 -17.40 10.45 -6.86
C TYR A 52 -16.59 10.30 -8.14
N ILE A 53 -15.88 9.20 -8.24
CA ILE A 53 -15.30 8.68 -9.47
C ILE A 53 -16.28 7.68 -10.06
N VAL A 54 -16.77 7.94 -11.27
CA VAL A 54 -17.67 7.06 -12.01
C VAL A 54 -16.92 6.44 -13.18
N LEU A 55 -16.67 5.15 -13.14
CA LEU A 55 -16.05 4.41 -14.25
C LEU A 55 -17.12 3.75 -15.12
N LEU A 56 -16.92 3.74 -16.44
CA LEU A 56 -17.84 3.19 -17.43
C LEU A 56 -17.33 1.84 -17.96
N ARG A 57 -18.27 0.97 -18.39
CA ARG A 57 -17.97 -0.36 -18.96
C ARG A 57 -17.32 -0.32 -20.35
N ALA A 58 -17.64 0.71 -21.15
CA ALA A 58 -16.99 0.88 -22.43
C ALA A 58 -15.48 1.00 -22.22
N PRO A 59 -14.64 0.26 -22.98
CA PRO A 59 -13.20 0.22 -22.77
C PRO A 59 -12.57 1.60 -22.92
N ALA A 60 -11.53 1.89 -22.13
CA ALA A 60 -10.69 3.06 -22.30
C ALA A 60 -9.91 2.98 -23.63
N ALA A 61 -9.27 4.08 -24.05
CA ALA A 61 -8.54 4.10 -25.31
C ALA A 61 -7.38 3.10 -25.36
N THR A 62 -6.74 2.76 -24.24
CA THR A 62 -5.70 1.73 -24.18
C THR A 62 -6.23 0.31 -24.39
N GLN A 63 -7.53 0.09 -24.28
CA GLN A 63 -8.19 -1.21 -24.20
C GLN A 63 -9.12 -1.48 -25.39
N TYR A 64 -9.48 -0.43 -26.15
CA TYR A 64 -10.50 -0.54 -27.19
C TYR A 64 -10.01 -1.31 -28.41
N ASP A 65 -10.70 -2.38 -28.77
CA ASP A 65 -10.35 -3.34 -29.80
C ASP A 65 -10.98 -3.09 -31.18
N GLY A 66 -11.82 -2.04 -31.29
CA GLY A 66 -12.50 -1.73 -32.55
C GLY A 66 -13.88 -2.39 -32.72
N ALA A 67 -14.52 -2.79 -31.61
CA ALA A 67 -15.84 -3.44 -31.65
C ALA A 67 -16.93 -2.58 -32.28
N ASP A 68 -16.85 -1.24 -32.21
CA ASP A 68 -17.76 -0.32 -32.92
C ASP A 68 -17.13 0.04 -34.29
N PRO A 69 -17.76 -0.31 -35.41
CA PRO A 69 -17.22 -0.05 -36.76
C PRO A 69 -16.94 1.44 -37.05
N ARG A 70 -17.51 2.37 -36.26
CA ARG A 70 -17.27 3.81 -36.43
C ARG A 70 -15.88 4.22 -35.99
N PHE A 71 -15.22 3.42 -35.13
CA PHE A 71 -13.92 3.73 -34.55
C PHE A 71 -12.95 2.58 -34.81
N PRO A 72 -11.79 2.83 -35.39
CA PRO A 72 -10.73 1.84 -35.47
C PRO A 72 -10.23 1.43 -34.10
N ALA A 73 -9.74 0.20 -33.96
CA ALA A 73 -9.09 -0.26 -32.71
C ALA A 73 -7.98 0.69 -32.27
N THR A 74 -7.93 0.99 -30.97
CA THR A 74 -6.94 1.90 -30.39
C THR A 74 -5.99 1.21 -29.42
N ARG A 75 -6.30 -0.01 -28.94
CA ARG A 75 -5.41 -0.81 -28.10
C ARG A 75 -4.07 -1.09 -28.77
N MET A 76 -3.04 -1.27 -27.95
CA MET A 76 -1.70 -1.61 -28.42
C MET A 76 -1.69 -2.99 -29.13
N ALA A 77 -1.07 -3.07 -30.30
CA ALA A 77 -0.79 -4.35 -30.93
C ALA A 77 0.33 -5.10 -30.17
N PRO A 78 0.34 -6.46 -30.17
CA PRO A 78 1.40 -7.23 -29.53
C PRO A 78 2.80 -6.80 -30.01
N GLY A 79 3.68 -6.43 -29.07
CA GLY A 79 5.03 -5.92 -29.37
C GLY A 79 5.09 -4.47 -29.88
N GLY A 80 3.95 -3.76 -29.91
CA GLY A 80 3.88 -2.35 -30.27
C GLY A 80 3.93 -1.41 -29.06
N SER A 81 3.66 -0.13 -29.31
CA SER A 81 3.47 0.92 -28.30
C SER A 81 2.12 1.59 -28.48
N PHE A 82 1.51 2.03 -27.39
CA PHE A 82 0.24 2.75 -27.44
C PHE A 82 0.40 4.11 -28.12
N GLN A 83 -0.38 4.35 -29.18
CA GLN A 83 -0.28 5.53 -30.03
C GLN A 83 -1.23 6.65 -29.54
N ALA A 84 -0.99 7.18 -28.34
CA ALA A 84 -1.87 8.13 -27.64
C ALA A 84 -2.28 9.36 -28.47
N GLN A 85 -1.45 9.78 -29.43
CA GLN A 85 -1.67 10.95 -30.27
C GLN A 85 -2.24 10.61 -31.66
N SER A 86 -2.60 9.35 -31.92
CA SER A 86 -3.20 8.97 -33.18
C SER A 86 -4.59 9.56 -33.35
N ARG A 87 -5.02 9.77 -34.61
CA ARG A 87 -6.37 10.26 -34.92
C ARG A 87 -7.43 9.29 -34.38
N ALA A 88 -7.18 7.98 -34.49
CA ALA A 88 -8.09 6.95 -33.97
C ALA A 88 -8.33 7.12 -32.47
N VAL A 89 -7.25 7.29 -31.69
CA VAL A 89 -7.34 7.54 -30.25
C VAL A 89 -8.06 8.86 -29.98
N ALA A 90 -7.73 9.94 -30.66
CA ALA A 90 -8.39 11.23 -30.49
C ALA A 90 -9.90 11.17 -30.80
N ASP A 91 -10.30 10.48 -31.85
CA ASP A 91 -11.70 10.31 -32.25
C ASP A 91 -12.46 9.47 -31.21
N TYR A 92 -11.86 8.38 -30.76
CA TYR A 92 -12.48 7.51 -29.75
C TYR A 92 -12.59 8.20 -28.38
N ARG A 93 -11.56 8.94 -27.95
CA ARG A 93 -11.62 9.76 -26.72
C ARG A 93 -12.75 10.80 -26.76
N ARG A 94 -13.00 11.46 -27.90
CA ARG A 94 -14.14 12.38 -28.03
C ARG A 94 -15.48 11.64 -27.91
N HIS A 95 -15.56 10.43 -28.42
CA HIS A 95 -16.74 9.59 -28.26
C HIS A 95 -16.98 9.23 -26.80
N LEU A 96 -15.92 8.80 -26.07
CA LEU A 96 -16.01 8.50 -24.64
C LEU A 96 -16.44 9.73 -23.83
N ALA A 97 -15.81 10.89 -24.06
CA ALA A 97 -16.16 12.12 -23.36
C ALA A 97 -17.64 12.52 -23.61
N SER A 98 -18.12 12.40 -24.84
CA SER A 98 -19.54 12.65 -25.17
C SER A 98 -20.49 11.69 -24.47
N THR A 99 -20.08 10.42 -24.33
CA THR A 99 -20.85 9.40 -23.59
C THR A 99 -20.91 9.73 -22.10
N GLN A 100 -19.77 10.11 -21.51
CA GLN A 100 -19.68 10.56 -20.11
C GLN A 100 -20.55 11.78 -19.83
N ASP A 101 -20.53 12.78 -20.73
CA ASP A 101 -21.39 13.97 -20.63
C ASP A 101 -22.88 13.63 -20.72
N THR A 102 -23.21 12.67 -21.58
CA THR A 102 -24.60 12.23 -21.73
C THR A 102 -25.07 11.49 -20.49
N LEU A 103 -24.21 10.65 -19.93
CA LEU A 103 -24.49 9.90 -18.71
C LEU A 103 -24.61 10.83 -17.50
N ALA A 104 -23.66 11.75 -17.30
CA ALA A 104 -23.71 12.70 -16.20
C ALA A 104 -24.96 13.59 -16.26
N ARG A 105 -25.29 14.09 -17.45
CA ARG A 105 -26.50 14.90 -17.66
C ARG A 105 -27.82 14.14 -17.41
N SER A 106 -27.82 12.80 -17.63
CA SER A 106 -29.04 12.00 -17.38
C SER A 106 -29.45 11.98 -15.91
N VAL A 107 -28.50 12.23 -15.01
CA VAL A 107 -28.75 12.38 -13.56
C VAL A 107 -28.65 13.83 -13.07
N GLY A 108 -28.49 14.81 -13.97
CA GLY A 108 -28.36 16.22 -13.61
C GLY A 108 -26.99 16.61 -13.03
N ALA A 109 -25.93 15.78 -13.25
CA ALA A 109 -24.60 16.06 -12.80
C ALA A 109 -23.71 16.69 -13.88
N THR A 110 -22.63 17.36 -13.46
CA THR A 110 -21.64 17.96 -14.36
C THR A 110 -20.27 17.35 -14.04
N PRO A 111 -19.59 16.71 -15.00
CA PRO A 111 -18.24 16.21 -14.79
C PRO A 111 -17.22 17.31 -14.45
N ALA A 112 -16.48 17.15 -13.35
CA ALA A 112 -15.36 18.00 -12.97
C ALA A 112 -14.09 17.59 -13.72
N ASP A 113 -13.80 16.28 -13.77
CA ASP A 113 -12.68 15.67 -14.48
C ASP A 113 -13.17 14.51 -15.35
N ARG A 114 -12.36 14.10 -16.36
CA ARG A 114 -12.65 12.99 -17.25
C ARG A 114 -11.42 12.14 -17.50
N PHE A 115 -11.64 10.84 -17.47
CA PHE A 115 -10.65 9.81 -17.82
C PHE A 115 -11.09 9.14 -19.12
N THR A 116 -10.20 9.02 -20.09
CA THR A 116 -10.53 8.47 -21.41
C THR A 116 -9.45 7.57 -21.99
N VAL A 117 -8.27 7.53 -21.33
CA VAL A 117 -7.08 6.85 -21.86
C VAL A 117 -6.77 5.60 -21.06
N ALA A 118 -6.37 5.71 -19.81
CA ALA A 118 -6.07 4.59 -18.92
C ALA A 118 -7.33 4.00 -18.29
N ALA A 119 -8.31 4.85 -18.03
CA ALA A 119 -9.65 4.47 -17.58
C ALA A 119 -10.71 5.17 -18.43
N ASN A 120 -11.96 4.71 -18.39
CA ASN A 120 -13.08 5.40 -19.00
C ASN A 120 -14.06 5.82 -17.91
N GLY A 121 -14.11 7.12 -17.58
CA GLY A 121 -14.97 7.62 -16.53
C GLY A 121 -14.85 9.12 -16.29
N PHE A 122 -15.47 9.59 -15.24
CA PHE A 122 -15.45 11.00 -14.87
C PHE A 122 -15.58 11.16 -13.35
N VAL A 123 -15.17 12.33 -12.86
CA VAL A 123 -15.41 12.76 -11.48
C VAL A 123 -16.58 13.74 -11.47
N ALA A 124 -17.51 13.60 -10.53
CA ALA A 124 -18.57 14.56 -10.34
C ALA A 124 -19.00 14.65 -8.87
N ARG A 125 -19.49 15.83 -8.46
CA ARG A 125 -20.26 15.92 -7.23
C ARG A 125 -21.68 15.38 -7.49
N LEU A 126 -22.08 14.40 -6.71
CA LEU A 126 -23.36 13.70 -6.86
C LEU A 126 -24.12 13.74 -5.54
N THR A 127 -25.43 13.81 -5.61
CA THR A 127 -26.31 13.44 -4.50
C THR A 127 -26.37 11.93 -4.40
N GLY A 128 -26.76 11.37 -3.27
CA GLY A 128 -26.90 9.91 -3.10
C GLY A 128 -27.82 9.31 -4.16
N LYS A 129 -28.94 9.96 -4.46
CA LYS A 129 -29.83 9.52 -5.55
C LYS A 129 -29.13 9.48 -6.92
N GLN A 130 -28.38 10.52 -7.27
CA GLN A 130 -27.64 10.56 -8.54
C GLN A 130 -26.56 9.47 -8.61
N ALA A 131 -25.86 9.22 -7.50
CA ALA A 131 -24.86 8.16 -7.42
C ALA A 131 -25.50 6.77 -7.54
N MET A 132 -26.65 6.55 -6.89
CA MET A 132 -27.45 5.32 -7.01
C MET A 132 -27.97 5.12 -8.43
N ASP A 133 -28.56 6.18 -9.03
CA ASP A 133 -29.04 6.14 -10.42
C ASP A 133 -27.89 5.76 -11.38
N LEU A 134 -26.67 6.31 -11.15
CA LEU A 134 -25.48 5.96 -11.93
C LEU A 134 -24.98 4.54 -11.64
N ALA A 135 -24.97 4.10 -10.40
CA ALA A 135 -24.57 2.73 -10.06
C ALA A 135 -25.51 1.67 -10.65
N SER A 136 -26.78 2.04 -10.83
CA SER A 136 -27.79 1.18 -11.45
C SER A 136 -27.78 1.23 -12.99
N ASP A 137 -27.05 2.15 -13.60
CA ASP A 137 -26.99 2.29 -15.06
C ASP A 137 -26.09 1.21 -15.66
N ARG A 138 -26.61 0.47 -16.64
CA ARG A 138 -25.89 -0.62 -17.32
C ARG A 138 -24.59 -0.19 -18.00
N ARG A 139 -24.36 1.08 -18.24
CA ARG A 139 -23.14 1.64 -18.84
C ARG A 139 -22.06 1.88 -17.80
N VAL A 140 -22.39 1.91 -16.52
CA VAL A 140 -21.47 2.16 -15.42
C VAL A 140 -20.82 0.84 -14.96
N LEU A 141 -19.53 0.88 -14.75
CA LEU A 141 -18.71 -0.20 -14.21
C LEU A 141 -18.60 -0.10 -12.68
N LEU A 142 -18.30 1.10 -12.18
CA LEU A 142 -18.05 1.37 -10.77
C LEU A 142 -18.41 2.82 -10.44
N VAL A 143 -19.00 3.05 -9.28
CA VAL A 143 -19.16 4.35 -8.63
C VAL A 143 -18.41 4.26 -7.30
N SER A 144 -17.38 5.04 -7.11
CA SER A 144 -16.48 5.01 -5.94
C SER A 144 -16.16 6.42 -5.45
N LYS A 145 -16.03 6.55 -4.15
CA LYS A 145 -15.75 7.81 -3.46
C LYS A 145 -14.24 8.14 -3.40
N GLU A 146 -13.85 9.37 -3.18
CA GLU A 146 -12.45 9.84 -3.19
C GLU A 146 -11.69 9.61 -1.85
N ARG A 147 -10.37 9.30 -1.84
CA ARG A 147 -9.52 8.91 -0.66
C ARG A 147 -8.12 9.57 -0.60
N ARG A 148 -7.42 9.58 0.56
CA ARG A 148 -6.15 10.28 0.92
C ARG A 148 -4.98 9.36 1.40
N LEU A 149 -3.63 9.64 1.19
CA LEU A 149 -2.46 8.73 1.40
C LEU A 149 -1.04 9.35 1.68
N LYS A 150 0.07 8.65 2.24
CA LYS A 150 1.40 9.14 2.79
C LYS A 150 2.73 8.58 2.22
N LEU A 151 3.92 9.12 2.60
CA LEU A 151 5.25 9.11 1.88
C LEU A 151 6.58 8.87 2.68
N ASP A 152 7.83 8.38 2.15
CA ASP A 152 9.22 8.26 2.75
C ASP A 152 10.38 7.65 1.92
N THR A 153 11.78 7.98 1.97
CA THR A 153 12.95 7.30 1.30
C THR A 153 14.41 7.42 1.72
N TRP A 154 15.45 6.72 1.14
CA TRP A 154 16.89 6.99 0.84
C TRP A 154 17.77 5.85 0.25
N ASN A 155 18.82 6.04 -0.51
CA ASN A 155 19.96 5.82 -1.44
C ASN A 155 20.67 4.44 -1.59
N THR A 156 21.02 3.92 -2.87
CA THR A 156 21.53 2.56 -3.05
C THR A 156 22.16 2.08 -4.37
N PRO A 157 22.77 2.85 -5.28
CA PRO A 157 23.30 2.31 -6.54
C PRO A 157 24.42 1.26 -6.39
N GLU A 158 25.37 1.46 -5.47
CA GLU A 158 26.45 0.49 -5.21
C GLU A 158 25.92 -0.81 -4.66
N PHE A 159 25.00 -0.74 -3.70
CA PHE A 159 24.43 -1.91 -3.05
C PHE A 159 23.68 -2.80 -4.05
N LEU A 160 22.96 -2.21 -5.00
CA LEU A 160 22.25 -2.93 -6.07
C LEU A 160 23.21 -3.44 -7.17
N GLY A 161 24.47 -3.05 -7.12
CA GLY A 161 25.49 -3.46 -8.08
C GLY A 161 25.40 -2.76 -9.43
N LEU A 162 24.85 -1.55 -9.47
CA LEU A 162 24.82 -0.68 -10.64
C LEU A 162 26.19 -0.05 -10.90
N ALA A 163 26.82 0.49 -9.84
CA ALA A 163 28.09 1.19 -9.89
C ALA A 163 29.32 0.28 -9.85
N GLY A 164 30.52 0.87 -10.03
CA GLY A 164 31.82 0.24 -9.91
C GLY A 164 32.31 -0.49 -11.18
N ALA A 165 33.53 -1.03 -11.11
CA ALA A 165 34.23 -1.62 -12.26
C ALA A 165 33.50 -2.81 -12.92
N LYS A 166 32.65 -3.51 -12.17
CA LYS A 166 31.78 -4.61 -12.65
C LYS A 166 30.31 -4.26 -12.53
N GLY A 167 29.97 -2.96 -12.43
CA GLY A 167 28.61 -2.45 -12.28
C GLY A 167 27.74 -2.69 -13.51
N ALA A 168 26.40 -2.79 -13.30
CA ALA A 168 25.47 -3.03 -14.40
C ALA A 168 25.39 -1.87 -15.39
N TRP A 169 25.64 -0.63 -14.96
CA TRP A 169 25.68 0.53 -15.86
C TRP A 169 26.68 0.42 -17.01
N LYS A 170 27.70 -0.44 -16.90
CA LYS A 170 28.60 -0.72 -18.04
C LYS A 170 27.91 -1.31 -19.26
N ARG A 171 26.75 -2.00 -19.08
CA ARG A 171 25.98 -2.54 -20.22
C ARG A 171 25.45 -1.41 -21.12
N ALA A 172 25.00 -0.30 -20.52
CA ALA A 172 24.59 0.88 -21.29
C ALA A 172 25.77 1.70 -21.86
N GLY A 173 26.98 1.29 -21.59
CA GLY A 173 28.17 2.07 -21.94
C GLY A 173 28.54 3.15 -20.91
N GLY A 174 28.01 3.07 -19.72
CA GLY A 174 28.28 3.94 -18.56
C GLY A 174 27.04 4.42 -17.82
N GLN A 175 27.27 5.00 -16.66
CA GLN A 175 26.23 5.56 -15.80
C GLN A 175 25.37 6.60 -16.52
N ASP A 176 26.01 7.52 -17.24
CA ASP A 176 25.36 8.62 -17.95
C ASP A 176 24.55 8.19 -19.18
N LYS A 177 24.45 6.89 -19.43
CA LYS A 177 23.66 6.29 -20.53
C LYS A 177 22.58 5.34 -20.04
N ALA A 178 22.57 5.00 -18.75
CA ALA A 178 21.59 4.10 -18.19
C ALA A 178 20.17 4.73 -18.20
N GLY A 179 19.25 4.14 -18.94
CA GLY A 179 17.89 4.64 -19.18
C GLY A 179 17.80 5.78 -20.21
N ASP A 180 18.84 5.97 -21.06
CA ASP A 180 18.82 7.02 -22.09
C ASP A 180 17.69 6.77 -23.11
N GLY A 181 16.87 7.79 -23.33
CA GLY A 181 15.69 7.71 -24.20
C GLY A 181 14.43 7.21 -23.51
N MET A 182 14.46 6.94 -22.20
CA MET A 182 13.32 6.57 -21.37
C MET A 182 12.77 7.75 -20.59
N VAL A 183 11.48 7.69 -20.24
CA VAL A 183 10.77 8.68 -19.41
C VAL A 183 10.16 8.00 -18.19
N VAL A 184 10.53 8.47 -17.01
CA VAL A 184 9.95 8.02 -15.73
C VAL A 184 8.94 9.05 -15.27
N GLY A 185 7.67 8.68 -15.18
CA GLY A 185 6.60 9.43 -14.52
C GLY A 185 6.64 9.19 -13.01
N VAL A 186 6.55 10.25 -12.22
CA VAL A 186 6.53 10.19 -10.76
C VAL A 186 5.26 10.87 -10.27
N ILE A 187 4.34 10.08 -9.71
CA ILE A 187 3.07 10.52 -9.13
C ILE A 187 3.30 10.65 -7.62
N ASP A 188 3.34 11.90 -7.10
CA ASP A 188 3.86 12.15 -5.75
C ASP A 188 3.57 13.61 -5.29
N SER A 189 4.28 14.15 -4.28
CA SER A 189 4.17 15.52 -3.74
C SER A 189 4.77 16.62 -4.64
N GLY A 190 5.27 16.29 -5.83
CA GLY A 190 5.84 17.25 -6.76
C GLY A 190 7.35 17.10 -6.97
N ILE A 191 8.03 18.19 -7.42
CA ILE A 191 9.45 18.14 -7.73
C ILE A 191 10.14 19.49 -7.45
N TRP A 192 11.39 19.46 -6.98
CA TRP A 192 12.24 20.65 -6.77
C TRP A 192 13.20 20.85 -7.95
N PRO A 193 12.87 21.70 -8.94
CA PRO A 193 13.58 21.79 -10.22
C PRO A 193 15.01 22.34 -10.10
N GLU A 194 15.31 23.11 -9.04
CA GLU A 194 16.64 23.66 -8.78
C GLU A 194 17.64 22.64 -8.25
N SER A 195 17.17 21.41 -7.90
CA SER A 195 18.07 20.34 -7.48
C SER A 195 19.03 19.96 -8.60
N ARG A 196 20.30 19.70 -8.24
CA ARG A 196 21.31 19.16 -9.18
C ARG A 196 20.87 17.83 -9.79
N SER A 197 20.04 17.07 -9.09
CA SER A 197 19.48 15.79 -9.57
C SER A 197 18.54 15.96 -10.75
N PHE A 198 17.95 17.15 -10.95
CA PHE A 198 17.00 17.43 -12.05
C PHE A 198 17.50 18.49 -13.03
N ARG A 199 18.73 18.93 -12.85
CA ARG A 199 19.32 19.95 -13.74
C ARG A 199 19.51 19.39 -15.15
N GLY A 200 19.11 20.18 -16.14
CA GLY A 200 19.30 19.87 -17.57
C GLY A 200 19.45 21.17 -18.37
N ASP A 201 19.69 21.02 -19.66
CA ASP A 201 19.77 22.15 -20.58
C ASP A 201 18.39 22.78 -20.79
N LYS A 202 18.36 24.08 -21.12
CA LYS A 202 17.15 24.81 -21.43
C LYS A 202 16.46 24.25 -22.68
N LEU A 203 15.17 24.03 -22.58
CA LEU A 203 14.36 23.57 -23.70
C LEU A 203 14.15 24.66 -24.75
N THR A 204 14.29 24.31 -26.03
CA THR A 204 14.14 25.22 -27.18
C THR A 204 13.11 24.63 -28.16
N ARG A 205 12.65 25.48 -29.11
CA ARG A 205 11.75 25.07 -30.20
C ARG A 205 12.40 24.10 -31.21
N LYS A 206 13.69 24.31 -31.47
CA LYS A 206 14.47 23.54 -32.46
C LYS A 206 15.65 22.90 -31.74
N PRO A 207 15.46 21.73 -31.13
CA PRO A 207 16.54 21.08 -30.39
C PRO A 207 17.60 20.51 -31.33
N LYS A 208 18.86 20.50 -30.86
CA LYS A 208 19.95 19.74 -31.46
C LYS A 208 20.35 18.51 -30.64
N THR A 209 19.41 17.95 -29.85
CA THR A 209 19.65 16.80 -28.98
C THR A 209 19.33 15.49 -29.69
N LYS A 210 19.96 14.41 -29.28
CA LYS A 210 19.74 13.05 -29.81
C LYS A 210 18.26 12.67 -29.82
N TRP A 211 17.50 13.09 -28.79
CA TRP A 211 16.10 12.72 -28.60
C TRP A 211 15.11 13.83 -29.00
N ASN A 212 15.58 14.87 -29.68
CA ASN A 212 14.77 16.00 -30.13
C ASN A 212 13.89 16.62 -29.02
N ILE A 213 14.43 16.76 -27.80
CA ILE A 213 13.70 17.30 -26.68
C ILE A 213 13.45 18.79 -26.90
N SER A 214 12.18 19.17 -27.09
CA SER A 214 11.77 20.52 -27.44
C SER A 214 10.62 21.01 -26.59
N ARG A 215 10.41 22.35 -26.57
CA ARG A 215 9.27 22.99 -25.90
C ARG A 215 8.69 24.13 -26.74
N VAL A 216 7.35 24.16 -26.81
CA VAL A 216 6.57 25.25 -27.42
C VAL A 216 5.48 25.68 -26.44
N GLY A 217 5.56 26.88 -25.89
CA GLY A 217 4.67 27.30 -24.79
C GLY A 217 4.88 26.43 -23.56
N GLN A 218 3.83 25.78 -23.07
CA GLN A 218 3.86 24.81 -21.99
C GLN A 218 4.13 23.37 -22.47
N ASN A 219 3.92 23.07 -23.74
CA ASN A 219 4.00 21.70 -24.26
C ASN A 219 5.46 21.30 -24.51
N THR A 220 5.83 20.14 -24.04
CA THR A 220 7.15 19.53 -24.27
C THR A 220 7.01 18.30 -25.14
N ARG A 221 8.07 17.95 -25.84
CA ARG A 221 8.10 16.78 -26.72
C ARG A 221 9.48 16.13 -26.69
N MET A 222 9.51 14.79 -26.68
CA MET A 222 10.75 14.02 -26.76
C MET A 222 10.52 12.77 -27.61
N ARG A 223 11.43 12.47 -28.56
CA ARG A 223 11.47 11.17 -29.24
C ARG A 223 12.10 10.14 -28.30
N LYS A 224 11.41 9.02 -28.05
CA LYS A 224 11.87 7.98 -27.10
C LYS A 224 12.76 6.92 -27.79
N ALA A 225 13.34 6.03 -26.99
CA ALA A 225 14.24 4.98 -27.46
C ALA A 225 13.56 3.93 -28.37
N ASP A 226 12.27 3.67 -28.16
CA ASP A 226 11.42 2.79 -28.97
C ASP A 226 10.92 3.45 -30.27
N GLY A 227 11.21 4.73 -30.49
CA GLY A 227 10.80 5.52 -31.66
C GLY A 227 9.48 6.27 -31.46
N THR A 228 8.72 6.01 -30.39
CA THR A 228 7.52 6.78 -30.04
C THR A 228 7.87 8.16 -29.50
N VAL A 229 6.87 8.96 -29.22
CA VAL A 229 7.04 10.34 -28.79
C VAL A 229 6.34 10.58 -27.46
N PHE A 230 7.08 11.08 -26.49
CA PHE A 230 6.53 11.66 -25.27
C PHE A 230 6.01 13.06 -25.55
N HIS A 231 4.80 13.35 -25.08
CA HIS A 231 4.09 14.62 -25.24
C HIS A 231 3.72 15.21 -23.88
N GLY A 232 4.68 15.74 -23.17
CA GLY A 232 4.46 16.28 -21.83
C GLY A 232 4.00 17.73 -21.80
N ARG A 233 3.74 18.20 -20.60
CA ARG A 233 3.38 19.59 -20.31
C ARG A 233 4.21 20.13 -19.17
N CYS A 234 4.67 21.35 -19.29
CA CYS A 234 5.27 22.13 -18.22
C CYS A 234 4.22 23.14 -17.75
N GLN A 235 3.31 22.67 -16.89
CA GLN A 235 2.11 23.39 -16.50
C GLN A 235 2.48 24.62 -15.65
N LEU A 236 1.93 25.77 -15.98
CA LEU A 236 2.12 26.99 -15.20
C LEU A 236 1.29 26.93 -13.92
N SER A 237 1.82 27.50 -12.84
CA SER A 237 1.01 27.74 -11.65
C SER A 237 -0.12 28.72 -11.97
N HIS A 238 -1.33 28.40 -11.53
CA HIS A 238 -2.49 29.28 -11.64
C HIS A 238 -2.79 29.91 -10.27
N SER A 239 -3.32 31.14 -10.27
CA SER A 239 -3.95 31.66 -9.07
C SER A 239 -5.33 30.99 -8.94
N PHE A 240 -5.49 30.16 -7.93
CA PHE A 240 -6.78 29.56 -7.61
C PHE A 240 -7.43 30.40 -6.49
N ASN A 241 -8.65 30.89 -6.69
CA ASN A 241 -9.40 31.72 -5.73
C ASN A 241 -8.61 32.90 -5.15
N GLY A 242 -7.78 33.57 -5.97
CA GLY A 242 -7.02 34.75 -5.55
C GLY A 242 -5.76 34.44 -4.72
N GLN A 243 -5.44 33.18 -4.45
CA GLN A 243 -4.16 32.79 -3.83
C GLN A 243 -3.07 32.65 -4.88
N ARG A 244 -2.11 33.58 -4.85
CA ARG A 244 -0.80 33.33 -5.41
C ARG A 244 0.04 32.63 -4.35
N SER A 245 0.69 31.51 -4.71
CA SER A 245 1.70 30.96 -3.82
C SER A 245 2.74 32.05 -3.49
N LYS A 246 3.01 32.27 -2.22
CA LYS A 246 3.98 33.29 -1.76
C LYS A 246 5.42 33.00 -2.24
N ALA A 247 5.70 31.80 -2.66
CA ALA A 247 7.00 31.38 -3.16
C ALA A 247 6.98 31.28 -4.68
N LYS A 248 8.12 31.56 -5.32
CA LYS A 248 8.41 31.57 -6.76
C LYS A 248 7.53 30.57 -7.54
N GLY A 249 6.49 31.08 -8.19
CA GLY A 249 5.56 30.26 -8.97
C GLY A 249 6.30 29.42 -10.00
N TRP A 250 5.71 28.31 -10.43
CA TRP A 250 6.25 27.42 -11.46
C TRP A 250 6.21 28.12 -12.81
N LYS A 251 7.36 28.11 -13.51
CA LYS A 251 7.50 28.67 -14.86
C LYS A 251 7.76 27.54 -15.85
N ALA A 252 7.32 27.70 -17.09
CA ALA A 252 7.63 26.72 -18.14
C ALA A 252 9.14 26.54 -18.36
N SER A 253 9.96 27.51 -17.95
CA SER A 253 11.43 27.43 -17.99
C SER A 253 12.03 26.55 -16.88
N ASP A 254 11.26 26.14 -15.89
CA ASP A 254 11.71 25.23 -14.82
C ASP A 254 11.84 23.79 -15.33
N CYS A 255 11.15 23.46 -16.44
CA CYS A 255 11.45 22.26 -17.20
C CYS A 255 12.75 22.40 -18.02
N SER A 256 13.44 21.28 -18.17
CA SER A 256 14.76 21.16 -18.79
C SER A 256 14.83 19.90 -19.65
N THR A 257 15.99 19.64 -20.27
CA THR A 257 16.21 18.36 -20.97
C THR A 257 16.22 17.15 -20.03
N LYS A 258 16.22 17.35 -18.72
CA LYS A 258 16.08 16.30 -17.67
C LYS A 258 14.67 16.19 -17.16
N LEU A 259 14.09 17.29 -16.72
CA LEU A 259 12.70 17.40 -16.26
C LEU A 259 11.84 17.85 -17.44
N ILE A 260 11.24 16.91 -18.15
CA ILE A 260 10.54 17.17 -19.41
C ILE A 260 9.02 17.23 -19.29
N GLY A 261 8.46 16.92 -18.13
CA GLY A 261 7.03 17.02 -17.79
C GLY A 261 6.83 17.50 -16.36
N ALA A 262 5.83 18.33 -16.15
CA ALA A 262 5.46 18.87 -14.84
C ALA A 262 3.98 19.24 -14.83
N ARG A 263 3.18 18.49 -14.09
CA ARG A 263 1.73 18.66 -13.94
C ARG A 263 1.35 18.65 -12.46
N TYR A 264 0.20 19.21 -12.09
CA TYR A 264 -0.34 19.17 -10.73
C TYR A 264 -1.86 19.16 -10.75
N TYR A 265 -2.48 18.55 -9.72
CA TYR A 265 -3.90 18.23 -9.66
C TYR A 265 -4.48 18.66 -8.30
N PRO A 266 -4.71 19.96 -8.08
CA PRO A 266 -5.05 20.50 -6.76
C PRO A 266 -6.55 20.51 -6.45
N ASP A 267 -7.44 20.14 -7.38
CA ASP A 267 -8.88 20.41 -7.27
C ASP A 267 -9.53 19.75 -6.05
N ALA A 268 -9.18 18.48 -5.77
CA ALA A 268 -9.69 17.79 -4.60
C ALA A 268 -9.17 18.44 -3.30
N PHE A 269 -7.87 18.68 -3.20
CA PHE A 269 -7.26 19.36 -2.05
C PHE A 269 -7.89 20.75 -1.80
N LEU A 270 -8.04 21.56 -2.85
CA LEU A 270 -8.60 22.92 -2.73
C LEU A 270 -10.09 22.95 -2.42
N THR A 271 -10.79 21.84 -2.63
CA THR A 271 -12.22 21.74 -2.35
C THR A 271 -12.56 21.01 -1.05
N GLN A 272 -11.63 20.20 -0.54
CA GLN A 272 -11.85 19.35 0.65
C GLN A 272 -11.03 19.81 1.87
N VAL A 273 -9.90 20.47 1.68
CA VAL A 273 -9.08 20.98 2.78
C VAL A 273 -9.37 22.47 2.99
N PRO A 274 -9.87 22.89 4.16
CA PRO A 274 -10.13 24.29 4.48
C PRO A 274 -8.84 25.13 4.33
N ARG A 275 -9.00 26.39 3.97
CA ARG A 275 -7.86 27.29 3.77
C ARG A 275 -7.00 27.49 5.01
N SER A 276 -7.62 27.47 6.20
CA SER A 276 -6.94 27.54 7.51
C SER A 276 -5.99 26.38 7.75
N ASP A 277 -6.33 25.21 7.19
CA ASP A 277 -5.68 23.95 7.48
C ASP A 277 -4.58 23.61 6.47
N ARG A 278 -4.41 24.43 5.41
CA ARG A 278 -3.35 24.25 4.40
C ARG A 278 -2.02 24.78 4.89
N SER A 279 -0.98 23.96 4.70
CA SER A 279 0.38 24.36 5.07
C SER A 279 0.80 25.68 4.41
N PRO A 280 1.41 26.63 5.16
CA PRO A 280 1.89 27.88 4.61
C PRO A 280 3.08 27.71 3.64
N ASP A 281 3.77 26.57 3.69
CA ASP A 281 4.93 26.25 2.84
C ASP A 281 4.55 25.46 1.59
N GLU A 282 3.25 25.09 1.42
CA GLU A 282 2.78 24.36 0.26
C GLU A 282 2.63 25.24 -0.99
N PHE A 283 2.92 24.63 -2.16
CA PHE A 283 2.85 25.27 -3.48
C PHE A 283 1.70 24.69 -4.31
N ILE A 284 0.74 25.54 -4.69
CA ILE A 284 -0.28 25.14 -5.67
C ILE A 284 0.31 25.19 -7.08
N SER A 285 1.19 24.27 -7.35
CA SER A 285 1.93 24.07 -8.61
C SER A 285 2.63 22.70 -8.56
N THR A 286 3.35 22.29 -9.60
CA THR A 286 4.17 21.07 -9.57
C THR A 286 5.38 21.16 -8.60
N ARG A 287 5.61 22.33 -8.00
CA ARG A 287 6.71 22.50 -7.05
C ARG A 287 6.42 21.69 -5.78
N ASP A 288 7.45 20.99 -5.33
CA ASP A 288 7.43 20.18 -4.13
C ASP A 288 7.59 21.07 -2.88
N GLY A 289 6.65 21.04 -1.97
CA GLY A 289 6.72 21.66 -0.64
C GLY A 289 7.32 20.71 0.40
N ASN A 290 6.94 19.46 0.34
CA ASN A 290 7.25 18.38 1.28
C ASN A 290 8.69 17.87 1.13
N GLY A 291 9.09 17.53 -0.08
CA GLY A 291 10.39 16.95 -0.41
C GLY A 291 10.35 15.47 -0.82
N HIS A 292 9.23 14.79 -0.60
CA HIS A 292 9.11 13.37 -0.87
C HIS A 292 9.12 13.07 -2.38
N GLY A 293 8.35 13.80 -3.20
CA GLY A 293 8.34 13.61 -4.64
C GLY A 293 9.71 13.91 -5.29
N SER A 294 10.43 14.92 -4.80
CA SER A 294 11.82 15.17 -5.22
C SER A 294 12.72 13.99 -4.87
N HIS A 295 12.51 13.37 -3.72
CA HIS A 295 13.31 12.27 -3.26
C HIS A 295 13.07 11.02 -4.10
N THR A 296 11.81 10.62 -4.31
CA THR A 296 11.42 9.45 -5.12
C THR A 296 11.87 9.61 -6.58
N ALA A 297 11.64 10.79 -7.18
CA ALA A 297 12.07 11.09 -8.54
C ALA A 297 13.60 11.01 -8.70
N SER A 298 14.36 11.54 -7.72
CA SER A 298 15.82 11.49 -7.79
C SER A 298 16.37 10.09 -7.52
N THR A 299 15.70 9.28 -6.71
CA THR A 299 16.04 7.86 -6.51
C THR A 299 15.83 7.04 -7.79
N ALA A 300 14.74 7.23 -8.49
CA ALA A 300 14.46 6.53 -9.74
C ALA A 300 15.40 6.98 -10.86
N ALA A 301 15.42 8.27 -11.15
CA ALA A 301 16.01 8.81 -12.36
C ALA A 301 16.82 10.11 -12.16
N GLY A 302 17.23 10.44 -10.94
CA GLY A 302 18.08 11.62 -10.70
C GLY A 302 19.43 11.55 -11.41
N ASN A 303 19.95 12.70 -11.88
CA ASN A 303 21.28 12.79 -12.45
C ASN A 303 22.35 12.25 -11.50
N HIS A 304 23.49 11.85 -12.04
CA HIS A 304 24.72 11.68 -11.26
C HIS A 304 25.16 13.04 -10.72
N VAL A 305 25.32 13.12 -9.41
CA VAL A 305 25.73 14.34 -8.70
C VAL A 305 26.94 14.04 -7.83
N ASN A 306 28.06 14.69 -8.14
CA ASN A 306 29.32 14.49 -7.43
C ASN A 306 29.37 15.27 -6.11
N ARG A 307 30.06 14.72 -5.11
CA ARG A 307 30.46 15.36 -3.86
C ARG A 307 29.27 15.98 -3.09
N VAL A 308 28.23 15.17 -2.89
CA VAL A 308 27.09 15.59 -2.07
C VAL A 308 27.52 15.66 -0.59
N LYS A 309 27.21 16.79 0.05
CA LYS A 309 27.39 17.02 1.48
C LYS A 309 26.09 17.55 2.07
N THR A 310 25.71 17.08 3.23
CA THR A 310 24.59 17.61 4.01
C THR A 310 24.91 17.44 5.51
N GLU A 311 24.57 18.42 6.35
CA GLU A 311 24.86 18.45 7.78
C GLU A 311 26.32 18.06 8.11
N GLY A 312 27.29 18.58 7.35
CA GLY A 312 28.71 18.27 7.54
C GLY A 312 29.16 16.89 7.09
N VAL A 313 28.24 15.98 6.78
CA VAL A 313 28.53 14.61 6.32
C VAL A 313 28.77 14.61 4.82
N SER A 314 29.87 13.99 4.37
CA SER A 314 30.19 13.78 2.96
C SER A 314 29.71 12.40 2.51
N PHE A 315 28.78 12.37 1.56
CA PHE A 315 28.21 11.15 0.98
C PHE A 315 28.88 10.72 -0.33
N GLY A 316 29.81 11.56 -0.85
CA GLY A 316 30.40 11.28 -2.15
C GLY A 316 29.42 11.54 -3.30
N ASP A 317 29.36 10.63 -4.24
CA ASP A 317 28.55 10.75 -5.44
C ASP A 317 27.18 10.10 -5.25
N VAL A 318 26.12 10.78 -5.67
CA VAL A 318 24.71 10.35 -5.56
C VAL A 318 24.10 10.27 -6.96
N SER A 319 23.27 9.26 -7.21
CA SER A 319 22.66 9.04 -8.52
C SER A 319 21.34 8.27 -8.39
N GLY A 320 20.40 8.55 -9.28
CA GLY A 320 19.27 7.66 -9.51
C GLY A 320 19.70 6.33 -10.15
N MET A 321 18.79 5.36 -10.19
CA MET A 321 19.05 4.03 -10.77
C MET A 321 19.19 4.09 -12.29
N ALA A 322 18.45 4.98 -12.95
CA ALA A 322 18.48 5.28 -14.38
C ALA A 322 18.81 6.77 -14.63
N PRO A 323 20.05 7.23 -14.39
CA PRO A 323 20.37 8.68 -14.38
C PRO A 323 20.24 9.34 -15.75
N ALA A 324 20.26 8.62 -16.84
CA ALA A 324 20.04 9.17 -18.18
C ALA A 324 18.56 9.23 -18.60
N ALA A 325 17.66 8.57 -17.87
CA ALA A 325 16.22 8.69 -18.10
C ALA A 325 15.73 10.12 -17.81
N ARG A 326 14.66 10.52 -18.46
CA ARG A 326 13.99 11.81 -18.23
C ARG A 326 12.91 11.64 -17.15
N VAL A 327 12.56 12.73 -16.50
CA VAL A 327 11.56 12.77 -15.44
C VAL A 327 10.35 13.57 -15.90
N ALA A 328 9.16 13.05 -15.65
CA ALA A 328 7.90 13.76 -15.72
C ALA A 328 7.24 13.68 -14.32
N ALA A 329 6.99 14.84 -13.72
CA ALA A 329 6.41 14.93 -12.38
C ALA A 329 4.90 15.21 -12.47
N TYR A 330 4.12 14.49 -11.69
CA TYR A 330 2.67 14.59 -11.57
C TYR A 330 2.35 14.76 -10.08
N LYS A 331 2.14 16.02 -9.65
CA LYS A 331 1.87 16.31 -8.24
C LYS A 331 0.40 16.08 -7.92
N VAL A 332 0.15 15.15 -7.00
CA VAL A 332 -1.17 14.76 -6.52
C VAL A 332 -1.32 14.95 -5.01
N CYS A 333 -0.20 15.08 -4.28
CA CYS A 333 -0.18 15.27 -2.84
C CYS A 333 0.17 16.72 -2.50
N PHE A 334 -0.57 17.29 -1.55
CA PHE A 334 -0.40 18.66 -1.05
C PHE A 334 -0.42 18.62 0.47
N ASP A 335 0.43 19.44 1.12
CA ASP A 335 0.54 19.45 2.57
C ASP A 335 -0.51 20.36 3.22
N ASP A 336 -1.09 19.88 4.32
CA ASP A 336 -1.87 20.66 5.27
C ASP A 336 -1.06 21.01 6.52
N ASN A 337 -1.69 21.62 7.54
CA ASN A 337 -1.08 21.95 8.83
C ASN A 337 -1.01 20.77 9.80
N ASN A 338 -1.63 19.64 9.46
CA ASN A 338 -1.54 18.44 10.25
C ASN A 338 -0.23 17.72 9.91
N GLU A 339 0.70 17.65 10.84
CA GLU A 339 2.06 17.12 10.64
C GLU A 339 2.08 15.65 10.17
N ASP A 340 0.97 14.95 10.33
CA ASP A 340 0.85 13.53 10.01
C ASP A 340 0.30 13.24 8.61
N THR A 341 -0.17 14.22 7.84
CA THR A 341 -0.91 13.95 6.62
C THR A 341 -0.52 14.85 5.44
N GLY A 342 0.13 14.33 4.43
CA GLY A 342 0.10 14.91 3.09
C GLY A 342 -1.17 14.42 2.36
N ASP A 343 -1.99 15.31 1.81
CA ASP A 343 -3.25 14.98 1.17
C ASP A 343 -3.10 14.53 -0.26
N CYS A 344 -3.24 13.24 -0.52
CA CYS A 344 -3.21 12.63 -1.83
C CYS A 344 -4.59 12.04 -2.16
N PHE A 345 -5.35 12.65 -3.06
CA PHE A 345 -6.72 12.24 -3.38
C PHE A 345 -6.77 11.28 -4.57
N ASN A 346 -7.61 10.25 -4.50
CA ASN A 346 -7.76 9.23 -5.54
C ASN A 346 -8.10 9.82 -6.92
N SER A 347 -8.94 10.86 -6.99
CA SER A 347 -9.27 11.53 -8.25
C SER A 347 -8.07 12.26 -8.84
N SER A 348 -7.25 12.91 -8.02
CA SER A 348 -6.01 13.54 -8.44
C SER A 348 -5.01 12.51 -8.96
N ILE A 349 -4.90 11.35 -8.27
CA ILE A 349 -4.04 10.24 -8.69
C ILE A 349 -4.53 9.66 -10.02
N LEU A 350 -5.82 9.41 -10.17
CA LEU A 350 -6.38 8.85 -11.41
C LEU A 350 -6.22 9.82 -12.59
N SER A 351 -6.38 11.14 -12.38
CA SER A 351 -6.08 12.16 -13.38
C SER A 351 -4.60 12.15 -13.79
N ALA A 352 -3.70 11.97 -12.82
CA ALA A 352 -2.27 11.89 -13.07
C ALA A 352 -1.89 10.63 -13.85
N ILE A 353 -2.54 9.48 -13.58
CA ILE A 353 -2.36 8.23 -14.33
C ILE A 353 -2.82 8.43 -15.79
N ASP A 354 -4.00 8.99 -16.00
CA ASP A 354 -4.55 9.23 -17.35
C ASP A 354 -3.63 10.16 -18.18
N ASP A 355 -3.15 11.22 -17.56
CA ASP A 355 -2.20 12.15 -18.18
C ASP A 355 -0.81 11.50 -18.40
N ALA A 356 -0.29 10.68 -17.49
CA ALA A 356 0.99 10.00 -17.66
C ALA A 356 0.95 8.99 -18.83
N VAL A 357 -0.18 8.28 -18.99
CA VAL A 357 -0.43 7.41 -20.16
C VAL A 357 -0.56 8.23 -21.44
N THR A 358 -1.28 9.33 -21.40
CA THR A 358 -1.45 10.24 -22.54
C THR A 358 -0.14 10.90 -22.94
N ASP A 359 0.68 11.31 -22.00
CA ASP A 359 2.01 11.89 -22.23
C ASP A 359 2.98 10.83 -22.81
N GLY A 360 2.74 9.54 -22.53
CA GLY A 360 3.52 8.42 -23.02
C GLY A 360 4.81 8.19 -22.22
N VAL A 361 4.73 8.18 -20.89
CA VAL A 361 5.84 7.71 -20.04
C VAL A 361 6.11 6.23 -20.26
N ASP A 362 7.30 5.76 -19.92
CA ASP A 362 7.68 4.35 -20.03
C ASP A 362 7.49 3.59 -18.71
N VAL A 363 7.67 4.31 -17.61
CA VAL A 363 7.60 3.79 -16.24
C VAL A 363 6.85 4.79 -15.37
N ILE A 364 5.99 4.31 -14.48
CA ILE A 364 5.39 5.09 -13.39
C ILE A 364 5.97 4.59 -12.07
N ASN A 365 6.36 5.53 -11.19
CA ASN A 365 6.53 5.32 -9.77
C ASN A 365 5.43 6.03 -9.02
N MET A 366 4.72 5.30 -8.16
CA MET A 366 3.83 5.88 -7.16
C MET A 366 4.23 5.34 -5.78
N SER A 367 4.72 6.25 -4.94
CA SER A 367 5.18 5.92 -3.60
C SER A 367 4.17 6.39 -2.55
N ILE A 368 2.91 6.10 -2.78
CA ILE A 368 1.76 6.48 -1.97
C ILE A 368 1.10 5.18 -1.51
N SER A 369 0.46 5.12 -0.35
CA SER A 369 -0.25 3.92 0.10
C SER A 369 -1.52 3.67 -0.75
N GLY A 370 -2.09 2.48 -0.65
CA GLY A 370 -3.30 2.07 -1.36
C GLY A 370 -4.20 1.21 -0.48
N SER A 371 -5.29 0.70 -1.04
CA SER A 371 -6.16 -0.22 -0.31
C SER A 371 -5.45 -1.52 0.04
N THR A 372 -5.74 -2.05 1.23
CA THR A 372 -5.26 -3.35 1.72
C THR A 372 -6.29 -4.45 1.51
N ASP A 373 -7.57 -4.12 1.36
CA ASP A 373 -8.72 -5.01 1.44
C ASP A 373 -9.42 -5.24 0.08
N THR A 374 -9.19 -4.38 -0.91
CA THR A 374 -9.78 -4.53 -2.25
C THR A 374 -8.78 -4.30 -3.37
N VAL A 375 -9.00 -4.94 -4.51
CA VAL A 375 -8.37 -4.67 -5.80
C VAL A 375 -9.33 -3.97 -6.78
N VAL A 376 -10.60 -3.84 -6.39
CA VAL A 376 -11.63 -3.11 -7.14
C VAL A 376 -11.65 -1.66 -6.65
N ASP A 377 -10.61 -0.94 -7.02
CA ASP A 377 -10.34 0.45 -6.67
C ASP A 377 -10.06 1.26 -7.94
N PRO A 378 -10.54 2.51 -8.07
CA PRO A 378 -10.34 3.31 -9.28
C PRO A 378 -8.88 3.52 -9.67
N VAL A 379 -7.97 3.68 -8.69
CA VAL A 379 -6.53 3.87 -8.91
C VAL A 379 -5.91 2.57 -9.43
N GLU A 380 -6.25 1.43 -8.82
CA GLU A 380 -5.79 0.11 -9.24
C GLU A 380 -6.24 -0.21 -10.69
N ILE A 381 -7.49 0.13 -11.04
CA ILE A 381 -8.05 -0.02 -12.40
C ILE A 381 -7.38 0.96 -13.39
N GLY A 382 -7.09 2.19 -12.96
CA GLY A 382 -6.33 3.13 -13.77
C GLY A 382 -4.93 2.61 -14.11
N PHE A 383 -4.28 1.97 -13.17
CA PHE A 383 -2.98 1.33 -13.39
C PHE A 383 -3.06 0.07 -14.28
N GLU A 384 -4.19 -0.65 -14.30
CA GLU A 384 -4.39 -1.70 -15.29
C GLU A 384 -4.30 -1.12 -16.71
N GLY A 385 -5.00 0.00 -16.96
CA GLY A 385 -4.93 0.71 -18.22
C GLY A 385 -3.51 1.19 -18.58
N ALA A 386 -2.73 1.63 -17.59
CA ALA A 386 -1.32 1.97 -17.80
C ALA A 386 -0.47 0.74 -18.17
N ALA A 387 -0.68 -0.40 -17.50
CA ALA A 387 0.01 -1.66 -17.85
C ALA A 387 -0.36 -2.14 -19.26
N GLU A 388 -1.62 -2.02 -19.66
CA GLU A 388 -2.07 -2.32 -21.01
C GLU A 388 -1.52 -1.34 -22.07
N ALA A 389 -1.21 -0.10 -21.68
CA ALA A 389 -0.51 0.85 -22.54
C ALA A 389 0.99 0.57 -22.68
N GLY A 390 1.51 -0.46 -22.01
CA GLY A 390 2.93 -0.83 -22.06
C GLY A 390 3.80 -0.09 -21.05
N ILE A 391 3.22 0.49 -20.00
CA ILE A 391 3.92 1.23 -18.93
C ILE A 391 4.18 0.31 -17.74
N PHE A 392 5.42 0.26 -17.28
CA PHE A 392 5.76 -0.46 -16.04
C PHE A 392 5.38 0.37 -14.83
N VAL A 393 4.64 -0.23 -13.87
CA VAL A 393 4.19 0.47 -12.67
C VAL A 393 4.84 -0.13 -11.43
N ALA A 394 5.61 0.67 -10.70
CA ALA A 394 6.16 0.36 -9.39
C ALA A 394 5.41 1.13 -8.30
N VAL A 395 5.01 0.43 -7.24
CA VAL A 395 4.27 0.99 -6.11
C VAL A 395 4.87 0.54 -4.78
N SER A 396 4.68 1.33 -3.71
CA SER A 396 5.12 0.97 -2.37
C SER A 396 4.21 -0.09 -1.74
N ALA A 397 4.78 -0.98 -0.90
CA ALA A 397 4.00 -2.01 -0.21
C ALA A 397 3.23 -1.49 1.02
N GLY A 398 3.52 -0.26 1.47
CA GLY A 398 3.01 0.32 2.71
C GLY A 398 4.01 0.20 3.88
N ASN A 399 3.79 0.99 4.94
CA ASN A 399 4.71 1.12 6.08
C ASN A 399 4.10 0.63 7.42
N ASN A 400 3.01 -0.15 7.36
CA ASN A 400 2.24 -0.66 8.50
C ASN A 400 2.73 -2.04 8.98
N GLY A 401 3.98 -2.44 8.64
CA GLY A 401 4.58 -3.66 9.18
C GLY A 401 5.03 -3.50 10.63
N PRO A 402 5.36 -4.61 11.33
CA PRO A 402 5.58 -5.95 10.80
C PRO A 402 4.33 -6.86 10.84
N GLY A 403 3.15 -6.35 11.19
CA GLY A 403 1.91 -7.12 11.23
C GLY A 403 1.60 -7.82 9.90
N GLU A 404 0.92 -8.98 9.98
CA GLU A 404 0.44 -9.70 8.81
C GLU A 404 -0.72 -8.93 8.16
N SER A 405 -0.93 -9.12 6.86
CA SER A 405 -2.06 -8.58 6.09
C SER A 405 -2.14 -7.05 6.01
N THR A 406 -0.99 -6.39 6.12
CA THR A 406 -0.86 -4.93 6.04
C THR A 406 -0.40 -4.44 4.67
N VAL A 407 -0.17 -5.34 3.70
CA VAL A 407 0.32 -4.97 2.37
C VAL A 407 -0.75 -4.29 1.54
N ALA A 408 -0.41 -3.11 1.00
CA ALA A 408 -1.24 -2.35 0.07
C ALA A 408 -0.90 -2.69 -1.40
N HIS A 409 -1.71 -2.17 -2.33
CA HIS A 409 -1.53 -2.34 -3.78
C HIS A 409 -1.47 -3.82 -4.21
N ASN A 410 -2.60 -4.49 -4.03
CA ASN A 410 -2.70 -5.93 -4.18
C ASN A 410 -2.94 -6.40 -5.62
N SER A 411 -3.15 -5.51 -6.59
CA SER A 411 -3.41 -5.86 -7.99
C SER A 411 -2.20 -6.54 -8.67
N PRO A 412 -2.45 -7.55 -9.52
CA PRO A 412 -1.38 -8.37 -10.08
C PRO A 412 -0.59 -7.71 -11.21
N TRP A 413 -1.12 -6.66 -11.88
CA TRP A 413 -0.42 -5.86 -12.89
C TRP A 413 0.60 -4.88 -12.32
N LEU A 414 0.50 -4.52 -11.03
CA LEU A 414 1.44 -3.68 -10.33
C LEU A 414 2.67 -4.46 -9.85
N THR A 415 3.79 -3.77 -9.69
CA THR A 415 4.96 -4.28 -8.97
C THR A 415 5.05 -3.64 -7.60
N THR A 416 4.54 -4.35 -6.58
CA THR A 416 4.47 -3.91 -5.19
C THR A 416 5.79 -4.20 -4.48
N VAL A 417 6.44 -3.17 -3.94
CA VAL A 417 7.84 -3.23 -3.49
C VAL A 417 7.96 -3.08 -1.98
N ALA A 418 8.51 -4.10 -1.32
CA ALA A 418 8.86 -4.09 0.09
C ALA A 418 10.19 -3.37 0.35
N GLY A 419 10.38 -2.85 1.57
CA GLY A 419 11.59 -2.15 2.00
C GLY A 419 12.62 -3.07 2.65
N SER A 420 13.91 -2.92 2.30
CA SER A 420 15.02 -3.59 2.97
C SER A 420 16.09 -2.63 3.47
N THR A 421 16.87 -3.11 4.43
CA THR A 421 18.14 -2.46 4.81
C THR A 421 19.18 -2.64 3.71
N HIS A 422 20.14 -1.72 3.69
CA HIS A 422 21.34 -1.79 2.84
C HIS A 422 22.60 -1.46 3.64
N THR A 423 23.55 -0.71 3.10
CA THR A 423 24.72 -0.22 3.85
C THR A 423 24.26 0.55 5.10
N ARG A 424 24.89 0.31 6.24
CA ARG A 424 24.50 0.97 7.50
C ARG A 424 25.52 2.03 7.90
N PHE A 425 25.02 3.11 8.48
CA PHE A 425 25.78 4.02 9.32
C PHE A 425 25.65 3.54 10.76
N GLU A 426 26.76 3.17 11.40
CA GLU A 426 26.76 2.61 12.75
C GLU A 426 27.74 3.39 13.63
N ASN A 427 27.28 3.73 14.84
CA ASN A 427 28.09 4.27 15.93
C ASN A 427 27.92 3.39 17.17
N THR A 428 28.71 3.65 18.21
CA THR A 428 28.72 2.86 19.44
C THR A 428 28.33 3.70 20.63
N VAL A 429 27.33 3.24 21.40
CA VAL A 429 27.06 3.69 22.76
C VAL A 429 27.98 2.91 23.70
N LYS A 430 28.82 3.59 24.47
CA LYS A 430 29.61 2.99 25.60
C LYS A 430 28.99 3.42 26.92
N LEU A 431 28.32 2.51 27.61
CA LEU A 431 27.76 2.77 28.95
C LEU A 431 28.88 2.91 30.00
N GLY A 432 28.60 3.58 31.12
CA GLY A 432 29.56 3.80 32.19
C GLY A 432 30.09 2.53 32.86
N ASN A 433 29.41 1.40 32.72
CA ASN A 433 29.89 0.09 33.16
C ASN A 433 30.80 -0.60 32.11
N GLY A 434 31.21 0.11 31.06
CA GLY A 434 32.10 -0.40 30.01
C GLY A 434 31.40 -1.17 28.87
N ARG A 435 30.10 -1.50 29.00
CA ARG A 435 29.33 -2.19 27.96
C ARG A 435 29.22 -1.33 26.70
N LYS A 436 29.52 -1.92 25.56
CA LYS A 436 29.38 -1.30 24.25
C LYS A 436 28.16 -1.87 23.50
N ILE A 437 27.37 -0.98 22.90
CA ILE A 437 26.17 -1.29 22.13
C ILE A 437 26.30 -0.58 20.80
N ARG A 438 26.14 -1.34 19.71
CA ARG A 438 26.10 -0.81 18.36
C ARG A 438 24.69 -0.30 18.04
N GLY A 439 24.58 0.83 17.34
CA GLY A 439 23.31 1.34 16.85
C GLY A 439 23.48 2.12 15.58
N ALA A 440 22.35 2.36 14.87
CA ALA A 440 22.37 3.18 13.67
C ALA A 440 22.55 4.66 14.03
N SER A 441 23.42 5.34 13.29
CA SER A 441 23.68 6.77 13.48
C SER A 441 24.51 7.33 12.33
N ILE A 442 24.05 8.44 11.77
CA ILE A 442 24.79 9.19 10.74
C ILE A 442 25.67 10.29 11.35
N SER A 443 25.53 10.57 12.64
CA SER A 443 26.26 11.62 13.32
C SER A 443 27.77 11.37 13.25
N GLN A 444 28.50 12.43 12.91
CA GLN A 444 29.97 12.45 12.95
C GLN A 444 30.50 12.93 14.30
N GLU A 445 29.65 13.40 15.18
CA GLU A 445 30.00 13.90 16.51
C GLU A 445 30.16 12.75 17.49
N THR A 446 31.07 12.93 18.44
CA THR A 446 31.28 12.05 19.58
C THR A 446 30.89 12.75 20.85
N LEU A 447 30.41 12.00 21.83
CA LEU A 447 30.17 12.54 23.17
C LEU A 447 31.10 11.86 24.19
N PRO A 448 31.78 12.63 25.05
CA PRO A 448 32.53 12.05 26.17
C PRO A 448 31.58 11.35 27.15
N GLN A 449 32.11 10.74 28.20
CA GLN A 449 31.31 10.09 29.23
C GLN A 449 30.41 11.14 29.90
N THR A 450 29.14 11.16 29.55
CA THR A 450 28.12 12.15 29.89
C THR A 450 27.03 11.51 30.74
N ARG A 451 26.42 12.24 31.66
CA ARG A 451 25.27 11.76 32.45
C ARG A 451 24.16 11.27 31.55
N LEU A 452 23.57 10.12 31.90
CA LEU A 452 22.49 9.47 31.19
C LEU A 452 21.20 9.48 31.99
N ILE A 453 20.05 9.73 31.37
CA ILE A 453 18.75 9.71 32.04
C ILE A 453 17.71 9.01 31.15
N ASP A 454 16.78 8.26 31.76
CA ASP A 454 15.56 7.76 31.16
C ASP A 454 14.56 8.92 30.98
N ALA A 455 13.99 9.04 29.81
CA ALA A 455 13.04 10.11 29.49
C ALA A 455 11.79 10.07 30.40
N ARG A 456 11.28 8.89 30.79
CA ARG A 456 10.19 8.77 31.77
C ARG A 456 10.52 9.46 33.11
N LYS A 457 11.76 9.31 33.60
CA LYS A 457 12.23 9.95 34.82
C LYS A 457 12.53 11.44 34.63
N ALA A 458 12.64 11.87 33.39
CA ALA A 458 12.84 13.26 33.01
C ALA A 458 11.54 13.97 32.63
N ALA A 459 10.38 13.38 32.87
CA ALA A 459 9.09 14.01 32.62
C ALA A 459 8.96 15.37 33.32
N ALA A 460 8.39 16.35 32.63
CA ALA A 460 8.00 17.64 33.17
C ALA A 460 6.86 17.49 34.20
N GLN A 461 6.72 18.46 35.10
CA GLN A 461 5.65 18.43 36.10
C GLN A 461 4.28 18.45 35.40
N GLY A 462 3.44 17.45 35.68
CA GLY A 462 2.12 17.28 35.07
C GLY A 462 2.11 16.67 33.66
N ALA A 463 3.27 16.37 33.07
CA ALA A 463 3.34 15.64 31.79
C ALA A 463 3.16 14.14 32.01
N ASP A 464 2.52 13.48 31.04
CA ASP A 464 2.39 12.04 31.01
C ASP A 464 3.79 11.38 30.87
N PRO A 465 4.16 10.44 31.77
CA PRO A 465 5.44 9.77 31.73
C PRO A 465 5.66 8.93 30.44
N ASP A 466 4.61 8.41 29.81
CA ASP A 466 4.72 7.63 28.57
C ASP A 466 4.94 8.54 27.36
N LEU A 467 4.29 9.71 27.30
CA LEU A 467 4.63 10.73 26.31
C LEU A 467 6.05 11.28 26.53
N ALA A 468 6.47 11.41 27.77
CA ALA A 468 7.86 11.78 28.08
C ALA A 468 8.84 10.68 27.64
N ALA A 469 8.52 9.39 27.81
CA ALA A 469 9.33 8.27 27.33
C ALA A 469 9.54 8.33 25.82
N LEU A 470 8.51 8.73 25.10
CA LEU A 470 8.53 8.95 23.64
C LEU A 470 9.25 10.24 23.25
N CYS A 471 9.65 11.09 24.23
CA CYS A 471 10.25 12.41 23.97
C CYS A 471 9.40 13.24 22.98
N PHE A 472 8.09 13.36 23.24
CA PHE A 472 7.19 14.17 22.43
C PHE A 472 7.58 15.66 22.44
N LEU A 473 7.38 16.35 21.32
CA LEU A 473 7.40 17.81 21.27
C LEU A 473 6.23 18.37 22.14
N GLY A 474 6.35 19.59 22.63
CA GLY A 474 5.27 20.19 23.43
C GLY A 474 5.58 20.29 24.93
N GLY A 475 6.82 20.05 25.35
CA GLY A 475 7.24 20.30 26.74
C GLY A 475 7.08 19.11 27.68
N THR A 476 7.04 17.90 27.15
CA THR A 476 6.95 16.66 27.95
C THR A 476 8.21 16.40 28.80
N LEU A 477 9.35 17.00 28.45
CA LEU A 477 10.62 16.84 29.14
C LEU A 477 10.95 18.05 30.04
N ASP A 478 11.40 17.80 31.29
CA ASP A 478 11.84 18.81 32.23
C ASP A 478 13.27 19.29 31.93
N PRO A 479 13.47 20.56 31.52
CA PRO A 479 14.80 21.09 31.24
C PRO A 479 15.79 21.00 32.39
N ALA A 480 15.33 21.07 33.64
CA ALA A 480 16.19 20.95 34.81
C ALA A 480 16.78 19.55 34.98
N LYS A 481 16.01 18.52 34.53
CA LYS A 481 16.46 17.12 34.56
C LYS A 481 17.26 16.73 33.35
N VAL A 482 17.03 17.38 32.18
CA VAL A 482 17.59 16.99 30.87
C VAL A 482 18.88 17.75 30.54
N LYS A 483 19.04 18.99 30.94
CA LYS A 483 20.17 19.86 30.58
C LYS A 483 21.53 19.19 30.77
N GLY A 484 22.32 19.14 29.68
CA GLY A 484 23.67 18.58 29.66
C GLY A 484 23.73 17.05 29.73
N ARG A 485 22.62 16.35 29.56
CA ARG A 485 22.54 14.86 29.61
C ARG A 485 22.27 14.23 28.28
N ILE A 486 22.63 12.96 28.17
CA ILE A 486 22.12 12.05 27.17
C ILE A 486 20.78 11.51 27.66
N VAL A 487 19.76 11.52 26.84
CA VAL A 487 18.41 11.03 27.18
C VAL A 487 18.13 9.73 26.42
N VAL A 488 17.56 8.74 27.11
CA VAL A 488 17.04 7.53 26.46
C VAL A 488 15.57 7.78 26.14
N CYS A 489 15.27 7.87 24.82
CA CYS A 489 13.91 8.01 24.30
C CYS A 489 13.47 6.68 23.69
N GLU A 490 12.22 6.29 23.86
CA GLU A 490 11.63 5.14 23.18
C GLU A 490 11.20 5.50 21.76
N ARG A 491 11.37 4.57 20.84
CA ARG A 491 10.73 4.65 19.54
C ARG A 491 9.23 4.35 19.71
N GLY A 492 8.38 5.07 19.00
CA GLY A 492 6.93 4.90 19.06
C GLY A 492 6.24 5.74 17.99
N ILE A 493 5.11 6.30 18.31
CA ILE A 493 4.17 6.95 17.38
C ILE A 493 4.65 8.26 16.77
N ASN A 494 5.51 9.04 17.45
CA ASN A 494 6.03 10.31 16.93
C ASN A 494 7.34 10.14 16.17
N ASP A 495 7.65 11.10 15.33
CA ASP A 495 8.82 11.11 14.46
C ASP A 495 10.14 10.98 15.24
N ARG A 496 11.05 10.15 14.71
CA ARG A 496 12.36 9.91 15.34
C ARG A 496 13.19 11.19 15.47
N VAL A 497 13.10 12.10 14.51
CA VAL A 497 13.82 13.37 14.53
C VAL A 497 13.24 14.33 15.54
N ASP A 498 11.94 14.31 15.78
CA ASP A 498 11.28 15.16 16.75
C ASP A 498 11.65 14.83 18.20
N LYS A 499 11.91 13.56 18.48
CA LYS A 499 12.45 13.15 19.79
C LYS A 499 13.77 13.85 20.09
N SER A 500 14.64 13.96 19.11
CA SER A 500 15.92 14.68 19.25
C SER A 500 15.74 16.21 19.32
N LYS A 501 14.72 16.76 18.64
CA LYS A 501 14.34 18.19 18.77
C LYS A 501 13.83 18.48 20.19
N ALA A 502 12.97 17.62 20.74
CA ALA A 502 12.47 17.74 22.12
C ALA A 502 13.61 17.73 23.14
N VAL A 503 14.54 16.79 23.00
CA VAL A 503 15.74 16.70 23.85
C VAL A 503 16.62 17.94 23.72
N LYS A 504 16.88 18.42 22.50
CA LYS A 504 17.64 19.68 22.28
C LYS A 504 16.95 20.86 22.92
N LYS A 505 15.63 21.01 22.76
CA LYS A 505 14.82 22.09 23.35
C LYS A 505 14.88 22.08 24.88
N ALA A 506 14.93 20.89 25.50
CA ALA A 506 15.12 20.72 26.94
C ALA A 506 16.60 20.85 27.37
N GLY A 507 17.53 21.16 26.48
CA GLY A 507 18.97 21.36 26.76
C GLY A 507 19.79 20.07 26.87
N GLY A 508 19.28 18.93 26.43
CA GLY A 508 20.01 17.67 26.33
C GLY A 508 21.06 17.70 25.20
N VAL A 509 22.10 16.87 25.32
CA VAL A 509 23.25 16.86 24.41
C VAL A 509 23.35 15.63 23.53
N GLY A 510 22.50 14.62 23.73
CA GLY A 510 22.47 13.41 22.93
C GLY A 510 21.26 12.53 23.22
N VAL A 511 20.93 11.62 22.31
CA VAL A 511 19.82 10.67 22.43
C VAL A 511 20.29 9.24 22.20
N ILE A 512 19.91 8.33 23.07
CA ILE A 512 19.84 6.89 22.75
C ILE A 512 18.39 6.62 22.39
N LEU A 513 18.12 6.37 21.12
CA LEU A 513 16.79 6.00 20.64
C LEU A 513 16.63 4.49 20.74
N ALA A 514 15.76 4.03 21.61
CA ALA A 514 15.61 2.62 21.97
C ALA A 514 14.36 2.02 21.31
N ASN A 515 14.52 0.96 20.52
CA ASN A 515 13.38 0.18 20.04
C ASN A 515 12.78 -0.62 21.22
N PRO A 516 11.48 -0.49 21.53
CA PRO A 516 10.81 -1.32 22.54
C PRO A 516 10.51 -2.73 22.01
N VAL A 517 10.29 -2.87 20.71
CA VAL A 517 9.96 -4.12 19.98
C VAL A 517 10.88 -4.29 18.78
N PRO A 518 10.96 -5.49 18.16
CA PRO A 518 11.75 -5.70 16.94
C PRO A 518 11.37 -4.72 15.81
N GLY A 519 12.33 -3.95 15.33
CA GLY A 519 12.14 -2.94 14.30
C GLY A 519 13.42 -2.61 13.54
N SER A 520 13.30 -1.83 12.47
CA SER A 520 14.45 -1.30 11.73
C SER A 520 15.26 -0.36 12.62
N LEU A 521 16.55 -0.27 12.34
CA LEU A 521 17.44 0.74 12.90
C LEU A 521 17.70 1.79 11.81
N ASP A 522 17.22 2.99 12.03
CA ASP A 522 17.26 4.09 11.08
C ASP A 522 18.28 5.14 11.53
N ALA A 523 19.03 5.68 10.56
CA ALA A 523 20.06 6.67 10.81
C ALA A 523 19.63 8.02 10.19
N ASP A 524 18.86 8.80 10.92
CA ASP A 524 18.33 10.09 10.48
C ASP A 524 19.26 11.26 10.86
N PHE A 525 19.08 12.44 10.25
CA PHE A 525 19.71 13.67 10.72
C PHE A 525 18.96 14.22 11.94
N HIS A 526 19.55 14.06 13.08
CA HIS A 526 19.01 14.45 14.37
C HIS A 526 19.53 15.83 14.83
N SER A 527 18.73 16.50 15.63
CA SER A 527 19.06 17.82 16.19
C SER A 527 20.20 17.79 17.24
N VAL A 528 20.47 16.62 17.82
CA VAL A 528 21.62 16.29 18.68
C VAL A 528 22.14 14.91 18.29
N PRO A 529 23.42 14.58 18.55
CA PRO A 529 23.95 13.24 18.32
C PRO A 529 23.03 12.16 18.85
N THR A 530 22.57 11.26 17.94
CA THR A 530 21.60 10.22 18.29
C THR A 530 22.11 8.86 17.78
N ILE A 531 21.94 7.82 18.61
CA ILE A 531 22.24 6.44 18.25
C ILE A 531 21.00 5.60 18.47
N HIS A 532 20.45 5.03 17.40
CA HIS A 532 19.26 4.19 17.40
C HIS A 532 19.65 2.71 17.64
N ILE A 533 19.22 2.14 18.76
CA ILE A 533 19.60 0.80 19.23
C ILE A 533 18.46 -0.22 19.08
N ALA A 534 18.82 -1.50 18.92
CA ALA A 534 17.86 -2.59 18.75
C ALA A 534 17.07 -2.91 20.03
N ASP A 535 15.88 -3.47 19.85
CA ASP A 535 15.03 -4.03 20.91
C ASP A 535 15.77 -5.01 21.83
N THR A 536 16.66 -5.83 21.28
CA THR A 536 17.51 -6.77 22.05
C THR A 536 18.56 -6.07 22.92
N ASP A 537 18.88 -4.81 22.65
CA ASP A 537 19.84 -3.99 23.38
C ASP A 537 19.16 -2.98 24.33
N SER A 538 17.93 -2.55 24.05
CA SER A 538 17.16 -1.63 24.88
C SER A 538 17.03 -2.09 26.34
N PRO A 539 16.67 -3.34 26.65
CA PRO A 539 16.63 -3.82 28.03
C PRO A 539 17.99 -3.78 28.77
N LYS A 540 19.10 -3.83 28.01
CA LYS A 540 20.44 -3.74 28.60
C LYS A 540 20.75 -2.32 29.07
N VAL A 541 20.23 -1.30 28.33
CA VAL A 541 20.37 0.11 28.69
C VAL A 541 19.50 0.43 29.90
N TYR A 542 18.22 0.02 29.90
CA TYR A 542 17.30 0.27 31.02
C TYR A 542 17.75 -0.40 32.32
N ARG A 543 18.16 -1.66 32.29
CA ARG A 543 18.76 -2.36 33.46
C ARG A 543 20.02 -1.66 33.98
N TYR A 544 20.83 -1.09 33.10
CA TYR A 544 21.99 -0.30 33.52
C TYR A 544 21.55 1.00 34.22
N LEU A 545 20.56 1.73 33.63
CA LEU A 545 20.00 2.94 34.22
C LEU A 545 19.41 2.69 35.61
N GLU A 546 18.65 1.62 35.77
CA GLU A 546 18.09 1.20 37.05
C GLU A 546 19.17 0.95 38.10
N LYS A 547 20.18 0.15 37.75
CA LYS A 547 21.28 -0.20 38.67
C LYS A 547 22.19 0.97 39.00
N ALA A 548 22.48 1.86 38.05
CA ALA A 548 23.41 2.97 38.25
C ALA A 548 22.73 4.23 38.82
N GLY A 549 21.41 4.32 38.70
CA GLY A 549 20.59 5.44 39.20
C GLY A 549 21.14 6.79 38.72
N SER A 550 21.27 7.76 39.61
CA SER A 550 21.78 9.10 39.30
C SER A 550 23.24 9.14 38.82
N LYS A 551 23.99 8.04 38.98
CA LYS A 551 25.40 7.91 38.52
C LYS A 551 25.49 7.37 37.08
N ALA A 552 24.38 7.07 36.42
CA ALA A 552 24.37 6.54 35.05
C ALA A 552 25.05 7.51 34.07
N THR A 553 25.92 6.97 33.21
CA THR A 553 26.62 7.74 32.17
C THR A 553 26.72 6.94 30.87
N ALA A 554 26.86 7.61 29.74
CA ALA A 554 27.17 7.02 28.45
C ALA A 554 28.10 7.92 27.63
N ALA A 555 28.84 7.33 26.72
CA ALA A 555 29.66 8.02 25.72
C ALA A 555 29.24 7.57 24.32
N PHE A 556 29.30 8.47 23.33
CA PHE A 556 29.10 8.13 21.92
C PHE A 556 30.44 8.07 21.21
N GLN A 557 30.69 6.95 20.57
CA GLN A 557 31.92 6.67 19.79
C GLN A 557 31.58 6.50 18.33
N ARG A 558 32.39 7.10 17.47
CA ARG A 558 32.21 7.00 16.02
C ARG A 558 32.56 5.59 15.54
N GLY A 559 31.72 5.07 14.67
CA GLY A 559 31.84 3.74 14.08
C GLY A 559 31.50 2.60 15.06
N ASP A 560 31.43 1.39 14.55
CA ASP A 560 31.25 0.20 15.38
C ASP A 560 32.56 -0.19 16.06
N THR A 561 32.62 0.03 17.37
CA THR A 561 33.75 -0.35 18.23
C THR A 561 33.43 -1.55 19.14
N THR A 562 32.32 -2.28 18.85
CA THR A 562 31.86 -3.40 19.69
C THR A 562 32.65 -4.67 19.50
N ASN A 563 33.41 -4.81 18.39
CA ASN A 563 34.06 -6.02 17.93
C ASN A 563 33.10 -7.21 17.68
N GLN A 564 31.83 -6.94 17.47
CA GLN A 564 30.83 -7.94 17.09
C GLN A 564 30.91 -8.23 15.58
N LYS A 565 30.37 -9.37 15.14
CA LYS A 565 30.22 -9.66 13.72
C LYS A 565 29.39 -8.54 13.04
N PRO A 566 29.74 -8.12 11.81
CA PRO A 566 28.94 -7.18 11.08
C PRO A 566 27.50 -7.64 10.97
N THR A 567 26.57 -6.69 11.04
CA THR A 567 25.15 -6.99 10.88
C THR A 567 24.88 -7.56 9.47
N PRO A 568 24.24 -8.73 9.35
CA PRO A 568 23.91 -9.30 8.05
C PRO A 568 23.00 -8.37 7.23
N LEU A 569 23.31 -8.19 5.94
CA LEU A 569 22.55 -7.34 5.02
C LEU A 569 22.26 -8.07 3.70
N PRO A 570 21.15 -7.75 3.00
CA PRO A 570 20.01 -6.94 3.44
C PRO A 570 19.09 -7.72 4.39
N GLN A 571 18.43 -7.02 5.30
CA GLN A 571 17.33 -7.53 6.11
C GLN A 571 16.05 -6.81 5.69
N ILE A 572 14.89 -7.41 5.95
CA ILE A 572 13.61 -6.75 5.74
C ILE A 572 13.45 -5.60 6.75
N ALA A 573 12.92 -4.47 6.31
CA ALA A 573 12.60 -3.36 7.19
C ALA A 573 11.42 -3.71 8.12
N GLY A 574 11.48 -3.29 9.38
CA GLY A 574 10.43 -3.56 10.36
C GLY A 574 9.10 -2.95 9.94
N PHE A 575 9.12 -1.71 9.48
CA PHE A 575 7.92 -1.01 9.01
C PHE A 575 7.32 -1.56 7.71
N SER A 576 8.10 -2.27 6.88
CA SER A 576 7.58 -2.74 5.59
C SER A 576 6.36 -3.62 5.77
N SER A 577 5.24 -3.23 5.17
CA SER A 577 3.99 -3.99 5.19
C SER A 577 4.14 -5.41 4.67
N ARG A 578 3.32 -6.31 5.18
CA ARG A 578 3.39 -7.76 4.96
C ARG A 578 2.13 -8.27 4.28
N GLY A 579 2.27 -9.32 3.45
CA GLY A 579 1.18 -10.22 3.14
C GLY A 579 0.80 -11.11 4.34
N PRO A 580 -0.17 -12.01 4.13
CA PRO A 580 -0.84 -12.30 2.88
C PRO A 580 -1.74 -11.15 2.41
N ALA A 581 -1.97 -11.06 1.09
CA ALA A 581 -2.87 -10.09 0.51
C ALA A 581 -4.33 -10.51 0.75
N VAL A 582 -5.05 -9.78 1.60
CA VAL A 582 -6.43 -10.15 1.97
C VAL A 582 -7.44 -9.85 0.86
N ALA A 583 -7.17 -8.87 0.04
CA ALA A 583 -8.04 -8.39 -1.04
C ALA A 583 -8.49 -9.45 -2.08
N ASN A 584 -7.97 -10.67 -2.04
CA ASN A 584 -8.28 -11.75 -2.97
C ASN A 584 -8.09 -13.12 -2.32
N ASP A 585 -8.61 -13.31 -1.11
CA ASP A 585 -8.54 -14.53 -0.31
C ASP A 585 -7.11 -15.06 -0.08
N SER A 586 -6.13 -14.20 -0.18
CA SER A 586 -4.70 -14.53 -0.10
C SER A 586 -4.22 -15.45 -1.25
N ASP A 587 -4.92 -15.45 -2.38
CA ASP A 587 -4.59 -16.24 -3.57
C ASP A 587 -3.57 -15.54 -4.49
N LEU A 588 -3.15 -14.31 -4.15
CA LEU A 588 -1.97 -13.64 -4.70
C LEU A 588 -0.87 -13.47 -3.65
N LEU A 589 0.37 -13.60 -4.08
CA LEU A 589 1.52 -13.34 -3.22
C LEU A 589 1.94 -11.88 -3.35
N LYS A 590 1.80 -11.13 -2.28
CA LYS A 590 2.30 -9.76 -2.13
C LYS A 590 3.13 -9.64 -0.84
N PRO A 591 4.11 -8.70 -0.80
CA PRO A 591 4.64 -7.89 -1.90
C PRO A 591 5.29 -8.75 -3.00
N ASP A 592 5.55 -8.15 -4.19
CA ASP A 592 6.16 -8.87 -5.32
C ASP A 592 7.66 -9.13 -5.13
N LEU A 593 8.39 -8.11 -4.66
CA LEU A 593 9.84 -8.19 -4.41
C LEU A 593 10.28 -7.11 -3.42
N THR A 594 11.58 -7.10 -3.11
CA THR A 594 12.16 -6.16 -2.14
C THR A 594 13.28 -5.34 -2.77
N ALA A 595 13.36 -4.06 -2.40
CA ALA A 595 14.45 -3.15 -2.73
C ALA A 595 14.86 -2.34 -1.49
N PRO A 596 16.01 -1.61 -1.52
CA PRO A 596 16.42 -0.78 -0.40
C PRO A 596 15.37 0.28 -0.04
N GLY A 597 15.04 0.37 1.25
CA GLY A 597 14.02 1.29 1.78
C GLY A 597 14.36 1.85 3.16
N VAL A 598 15.57 1.60 3.70
CA VAL A 598 15.98 2.09 5.03
C VAL A 598 17.15 3.02 4.88
N SER A 599 17.04 4.22 5.45
CA SER A 599 18.08 5.28 5.45
C SER A 599 18.66 5.54 4.05
N VAL A 600 17.87 5.93 3.09
CA VAL A 600 18.21 6.18 1.66
C VAL A 600 18.46 7.69 1.40
N LEU A 601 19.59 8.22 0.84
CA LEU A 601 19.91 9.64 0.49
C LEU A 601 19.42 10.02 -0.88
N ALA A 602 18.63 11.05 -1.00
CA ALA A 602 18.27 11.61 -2.28
C ALA A 602 17.99 13.11 -2.18
N ALA A 603 17.68 13.74 -3.31
CA ALA A 603 17.35 15.15 -3.33
C ALA A 603 15.99 15.41 -2.70
N VAL A 604 15.87 16.49 -1.95
CA VAL A 604 14.62 16.93 -1.31
C VAL A 604 14.31 18.38 -1.63
N ALA A 605 13.09 18.81 -1.32
CA ALA A 605 12.67 20.20 -1.33
C ALA A 605 13.16 20.90 -0.05
N PRO A 606 13.96 21.96 -0.13
CA PRO A 606 14.53 22.62 1.04
C PRO A 606 13.55 23.22 2.04
N PRO A 607 12.35 23.75 1.66
CA PRO A 607 11.48 24.43 2.63
C PRO A 607 11.13 23.55 3.83
N HIS A 608 10.58 22.37 3.62
CA HIS A 608 10.18 21.47 4.68
C HIS A 608 11.34 20.64 5.29
N ASN A 609 12.52 20.69 4.72
CA ASN A 609 13.70 19.90 5.11
C ASN A 609 14.79 20.73 5.77
N GLU A 610 14.44 21.73 6.58
CA GLU A 610 15.41 22.59 7.29
C GLU A 610 16.50 23.18 6.35
N LYS A 611 16.11 23.56 5.13
CA LYS A 611 16.96 24.06 4.04
C LYS A 611 17.95 23.03 3.46
N ARG A 612 17.88 21.78 3.84
CA ARG A 612 18.66 20.70 3.21
C ARG A 612 18.21 20.49 1.76
N LYS A 613 19.18 20.19 0.89
CA LYS A 613 18.95 19.88 -0.55
C LYS A 613 18.99 18.38 -0.83
N TYR A 614 19.52 17.62 0.09
CA TYR A 614 19.57 16.17 0.14
C TYR A 614 19.28 15.75 1.56
N ASP A 615 18.46 14.76 1.72
CA ASP A 615 18.09 14.25 3.02
C ASP A 615 18.00 12.72 3.01
N VAL A 616 17.77 12.18 4.18
CA VAL A 616 17.78 10.78 4.55
C VAL A 616 16.36 10.40 4.96
N TYR A 617 15.70 9.50 4.22
CA TYR A 617 14.37 9.02 4.58
C TYR A 617 14.31 7.48 4.65
N SER A 618 13.33 6.87 5.28
CA SER A 618 13.08 5.42 5.33
C SER A 618 11.62 5.11 5.03
N GLY A 619 11.35 4.13 4.19
CA GLY A 619 10.00 3.72 3.80
C GLY A 619 10.00 2.76 2.61
N THR A 620 8.88 2.09 2.37
CA THR A 620 8.64 1.32 1.14
C THR A 620 8.51 2.23 -0.07
N SER A 621 8.06 3.46 0.16
CA SER A 621 8.06 4.54 -0.82
C SER A 621 9.43 4.79 -1.43
N MET A 622 10.48 4.38 -0.73
CA MET A 622 11.85 4.50 -1.19
C MET A 622 12.33 3.28 -1.91
N ALA A 623 11.78 2.15 -1.56
CA ALA A 623 12.07 0.91 -2.27
C ALA A 623 11.45 0.93 -3.68
N SER A 624 10.25 1.46 -3.83
CA SER A 624 9.53 1.55 -5.11
C SER A 624 10.34 2.27 -6.20
N PRO A 625 10.86 3.49 -6.01
CA PRO A 625 11.58 4.20 -7.07
C PRO A 625 12.91 3.55 -7.45
N HIS A 626 13.51 2.75 -6.58
CA HIS A 626 14.63 1.89 -7.01
C HIS A 626 14.19 0.93 -8.10
N VAL A 627 13.05 0.27 -7.92
CA VAL A 627 12.51 -0.69 -8.90
C VAL A 627 12.05 0.02 -10.16
N ALA A 628 11.39 1.19 -10.05
CA ALA A 628 11.02 2.01 -11.21
C ALA A 628 12.23 2.40 -12.06
N GLY A 629 13.30 2.89 -11.43
CA GLY A 629 14.53 3.23 -12.16
C GLY A 629 15.23 2.00 -12.76
N LEU A 630 15.24 0.86 -12.05
CA LEU A 630 15.76 -0.40 -12.61
C LEU A 630 14.93 -0.88 -13.81
N ALA A 631 13.61 -0.72 -13.76
CA ALA A 631 12.74 -1.03 -14.89
C ALA A 631 13.01 -0.12 -16.09
N ALA A 632 13.15 1.19 -15.88
CA ALA A 632 13.53 2.13 -16.96
C ALA A 632 14.89 1.77 -17.57
N PHE A 633 15.85 1.32 -16.75
CA PHE A 633 17.13 0.84 -17.25
C PHE A 633 16.98 -0.44 -18.07
N LEU A 634 16.22 -1.44 -17.62
CA LEU A 634 15.98 -2.69 -18.36
C LEU A 634 15.25 -2.43 -19.67
N MET A 635 14.20 -1.62 -19.68
CA MET A 635 13.43 -1.28 -20.88
C MET A 635 14.28 -0.50 -21.91
N GLY A 636 15.17 0.35 -21.43
CA GLY A 636 16.14 1.05 -22.29
C GLY A 636 17.09 0.12 -23.05
N GLU A 637 17.52 -0.97 -22.38
CA GLU A 637 18.40 -2.00 -22.98
C GLU A 637 17.62 -3.04 -23.79
N HIS A 638 16.36 -3.34 -23.43
CA HIS A 638 15.51 -4.36 -24.03
C HIS A 638 14.21 -3.74 -24.57
N LYS A 639 14.29 -3.02 -25.67
CA LYS A 639 13.21 -2.22 -26.26
C LYS A 639 11.91 -2.98 -26.60
N GLY A 640 11.92 -4.29 -26.60
CA GLY A 640 10.74 -5.12 -26.89
C GLY A 640 10.12 -5.81 -25.68
N TRP A 641 10.66 -5.60 -24.48
CA TRP A 641 10.10 -6.23 -23.29
C TRP A 641 8.84 -5.49 -22.81
N SER A 642 7.80 -6.28 -22.55
CA SER A 642 6.58 -5.76 -21.92
C SER A 642 6.81 -5.46 -20.42
N PRO A 643 5.97 -4.64 -19.79
CA PRO A 643 6.02 -4.38 -18.33
C PRO A 643 6.05 -5.67 -17.51
N MET A 644 5.25 -6.66 -17.88
CA MET A 644 5.17 -7.93 -17.18
C MET A 644 6.39 -8.83 -17.43
N GLN A 645 7.07 -8.69 -18.56
CA GLN A 645 8.38 -9.34 -18.78
C GLN A 645 9.44 -8.71 -17.86
N VAL A 646 9.43 -7.39 -17.70
CA VAL A 646 10.32 -6.68 -16.76
C VAL A 646 10.03 -7.11 -15.32
N LYS A 647 8.76 -7.14 -14.91
CA LYS A 647 8.33 -7.65 -13.58
C LYS A 647 8.82 -9.08 -13.38
N SER A 648 8.60 -9.95 -14.36
CA SER A 648 9.05 -11.34 -14.31
C SER A 648 10.57 -11.45 -14.16
N ALA A 649 11.34 -10.69 -14.96
CA ALA A 649 12.80 -10.69 -14.89
C ALA A 649 13.32 -10.27 -13.50
N LEU A 650 12.76 -9.19 -12.94
CA LEU A 650 13.12 -8.68 -11.61
C LEU A 650 12.79 -9.69 -10.50
N MET A 651 11.59 -10.28 -10.51
CA MET A 651 11.14 -11.23 -9.49
C MET A 651 11.85 -12.58 -9.58
N THR A 652 11.88 -13.20 -10.78
CA THR A 652 12.40 -14.58 -10.92
C THR A 652 13.91 -14.68 -10.69
N THR A 653 14.65 -13.59 -10.84
CA THR A 653 16.11 -13.51 -10.61
C THR A 653 16.48 -12.94 -9.24
N ALA A 654 15.52 -12.52 -8.41
CA ALA A 654 15.71 -12.01 -7.06
C ALA A 654 16.34 -13.07 -6.13
N THR A 655 16.89 -12.63 -4.99
CA THR A 655 17.55 -13.51 -4.01
C THR A 655 16.99 -13.26 -2.61
N ASN A 656 17.01 -14.27 -1.74
CA ASN A 656 16.54 -14.07 -0.36
C ASN A 656 17.35 -13.00 0.36
N LEU A 657 16.66 -12.26 1.22
CA LEU A 657 17.27 -11.41 2.25
C LEU A 657 17.98 -12.28 3.30
N ARG A 658 18.58 -11.63 4.28
CA ARG A 658 19.26 -12.25 5.41
C ARG A 658 18.41 -12.15 6.68
N GLY A 659 18.34 -13.22 7.43
CA GLY A 659 17.85 -13.16 8.81
C GLY A 659 18.91 -12.56 9.75
N ALA A 660 18.53 -12.24 10.96
CA ALA A 660 19.42 -11.69 11.99
C ALA A 660 20.65 -12.56 12.26
N ASN A 661 20.53 -13.88 12.12
CA ASN A 661 21.62 -14.84 12.26
C ASN A 661 22.53 -14.99 11.01
N GLY A 662 22.27 -14.21 9.94
CA GLY A 662 22.99 -14.28 8.66
C GLY A 662 22.54 -15.37 7.70
N GLY A 663 21.63 -16.26 8.11
CA GLY A 663 20.99 -17.23 7.23
C GLY A 663 20.05 -16.60 6.21
N ASN A 664 19.55 -17.41 5.27
CA ASN A 664 18.54 -16.91 4.33
C ASN A 664 17.20 -16.65 5.05
N PHE A 665 16.68 -15.45 4.91
CA PHE A 665 15.31 -15.13 5.29
C PHE A 665 14.36 -15.83 4.32
N ARG A 666 13.25 -16.41 4.81
CA ARG A 666 12.43 -17.32 3.99
C ARG A 666 10.94 -16.96 3.94
N ASP A 667 10.54 -15.90 4.60
CA ASP A 667 9.16 -15.46 4.57
C ASP A 667 8.85 -14.70 3.27
N PRO A 668 8.02 -15.27 2.36
CA PRO A 668 7.66 -14.62 1.11
C PRO A 668 6.65 -13.48 1.31
N PHE A 669 5.87 -13.48 2.40
CA PHE A 669 4.94 -12.40 2.70
C PHE A 669 5.64 -11.11 3.13
N ALA A 670 6.87 -11.23 3.61
CA ALA A 670 7.70 -10.07 3.92
C ALA A 670 8.57 -9.60 2.75
N GLN A 671 9.16 -10.55 2.00
CA GLN A 671 10.17 -10.22 0.99
C GLN A 671 9.72 -10.42 -0.46
N GLY A 672 8.52 -10.98 -0.70
CA GLY A 672 8.11 -11.41 -2.03
C GLY A 672 9.08 -12.44 -2.63
N ALA A 673 9.47 -12.25 -3.87
CA ALA A 673 10.52 -13.03 -4.51
C ALA A 673 11.91 -12.79 -3.91
N GLY A 674 12.08 -11.74 -3.09
CA GLY A 674 13.32 -11.37 -2.41
C GLY A 674 13.97 -10.10 -2.95
N GLN A 675 15.20 -9.83 -2.53
CA GLN A 675 15.98 -8.66 -2.93
C GLN A 675 16.27 -8.67 -4.42
N VAL A 676 15.95 -7.60 -5.11
CA VAL A 676 16.22 -7.41 -6.54
C VAL A 676 17.72 -7.53 -6.86
N LYS A 677 18.03 -8.17 -7.99
CA LYS A 677 19.41 -8.39 -8.48
C LYS A 677 19.52 -8.01 -9.95
N ILE A 678 19.74 -6.74 -10.21
CA ILE A 678 19.69 -6.17 -11.57
C ILE A 678 20.59 -6.89 -12.59
N LYS A 679 21.80 -7.28 -12.20
CA LYS A 679 22.74 -7.98 -13.12
C LYS A 679 22.18 -9.29 -13.68
N LYS A 680 21.30 -9.95 -12.94
CA LYS A 680 20.66 -11.19 -13.38
C LYS A 680 19.40 -10.94 -14.17
N ALA A 681 18.71 -9.85 -13.90
CA ALA A 681 17.46 -9.49 -14.56
C ALA A 681 17.64 -9.13 -16.05
N PHE A 682 18.84 -8.74 -16.48
CA PHE A 682 19.12 -8.49 -17.90
C PHE A 682 19.01 -9.72 -18.79
N ASP A 683 19.26 -10.91 -18.26
CA ASP A 683 19.29 -12.15 -19.04
C ASP A 683 18.55 -13.27 -18.29
N PRO A 684 17.22 -13.16 -18.10
CA PRO A 684 16.49 -14.15 -17.30
C PRO A 684 16.34 -15.48 -18.03
N GLY A 685 16.23 -15.46 -19.36
CA GLY A 685 16.11 -16.64 -20.23
C GLY A 685 14.67 -17.14 -20.38
N LEU A 686 13.83 -16.99 -19.37
CA LEU A 686 12.39 -17.29 -19.38
C LEU A 686 11.61 -16.21 -18.66
N PHE A 687 10.43 -15.89 -19.16
CA PHE A 687 9.46 -15.00 -18.55
C PHE A 687 8.18 -15.76 -18.16
N VAL A 688 7.56 -15.32 -17.09
CA VAL A 688 6.16 -15.56 -16.75
C VAL A 688 5.49 -14.20 -16.86
N ASN A 689 4.73 -13.99 -17.91
CA ASN A 689 4.17 -12.67 -18.20
C ASN A 689 2.67 -12.75 -18.54
N ALA A 690 1.89 -12.03 -17.77
CA ALA A 690 0.47 -11.80 -18.01
C ALA A 690 0.25 -10.78 -19.15
N GLY A 691 -0.97 -10.73 -19.64
CA GLY A 691 -1.45 -9.77 -20.62
C GLY A 691 -2.92 -9.43 -20.40
N THR A 692 -3.54 -8.71 -21.33
CA THR A 692 -4.95 -8.25 -21.25
C THR A 692 -5.93 -9.36 -20.85
N VAL A 693 -5.80 -10.57 -21.38
CA VAL A 693 -6.69 -11.69 -21.03
C VAL A 693 -6.58 -12.04 -19.55
N ASP A 694 -5.36 -12.06 -19.01
CA ASP A 694 -5.15 -12.33 -17.59
C ASP A 694 -5.68 -11.19 -16.71
N PHE A 695 -5.47 -9.92 -17.09
CA PHE A 695 -5.91 -8.74 -16.33
C PHE A 695 -7.44 -8.67 -16.28
N ARG A 696 -8.07 -8.73 -17.45
CA ARG A 696 -9.52 -8.66 -17.58
C ARG A 696 -10.24 -9.86 -16.98
N GLY A 697 -9.68 -11.06 -17.19
CA GLY A 697 -10.17 -12.27 -16.54
C GLY A 697 -10.04 -12.22 -15.02
N PHE A 698 -8.95 -11.64 -14.49
CA PHE A 698 -8.82 -11.43 -13.04
C PHE A 698 -9.88 -10.47 -12.51
N LEU A 699 -10.14 -9.34 -13.17
CA LEU A 699 -11.21 -8.41 -12.78
C LEU A 699 -12.60 -9.05 -12.90
N ALA A 700 -12.82 -9.89 -13.93
CA ALA A 700 -14.07 -10.67 -14.06
C ALA A 700 -14.27 -11.61 -12.86
N ALA A 701 -13.21 -12.26 -12.38
CA ALA A 701 -13.26 -13.11 -11.19
C ALA A 701 -13.49 -12.32 -9.88
N GLN A 702 -13.21 -11.00 -9.88
CA GLN A 702 -13.58 -10.09 -8.80
C GLN A 702 -15.01 -9.52 -8.95
N GLY A 703 -15.79 -10.05 -9.89
CA GLY A 703 -17.18 -9.66 -10.12
C GLY A 703 -17.39 -8.48 -11.07
N LEU A 704 -16.32 -7.92 -11.66
CA LEU A 704 -16.46 -6.85 -12.65
C LEU A 704 -16.83 -7.41 -14.04
N PRO A 705 -17.82 -6.83 -14.71
CA PRO A 705 -18.29 -7.32 -16.01
C PRO A 705 -17.36 -6.85 -17.14
N THR A 706 -16.21 -7.50 -17.26
CA THR A 706 -15.18 -7.14 -18.24
C THR A 706 -15.41 -7.73 -19.64
N GLY A 707 -16.32 -8.70 -19.76
CA GLY A 707 -16.54 -9.46 -20.99
C GLY A 707 -15.51 -10.56 -21.28
N TYR A 708 -14.63 -10.87 -20.30
CA TYR A 708 -13.66 -11.94 -20.37
C TYR A 708 -14.03 -13.10 -19.44
N GLU A 709 -13.58 -14.31 -19.79
CA GLU A 709 -13.72 -15.46 -18.87
C GLU A 709 -12.98 -15.18 -17.57
N PRO A 710 -13.60 -15.48 -16.39
CA PRO A 710 -13.00 -15.26 -15.10
C PRO A 710 -11.70 -16.04 -14.91
N VAL A 711 -10.65 -15.39 -14.46
CA VAL A 711 -9.37 -15.99 -14.08
C VAL A 711 -9.18 -15.86 -12.59
N ALA A 712 -9.26 -16.97 -11.86
CA ALA A 712 -9.05 -16.97 -10.41
C ALA A 712 -7.65 -16.42 -10.05
N ALA A 713 -7.54 -15.71 -8.95
CA ALA A 713 -6.31 -15.04 -8.52
C ALA A 713 -5.10 -15.99 -8.48
N LYS A 714 -5.27 -17.22 -7.97
CA LYS A 714 -4.22 -18.27 -7.96
C LYS A 714 -3.73 -18.68 -9.36
N ASP A 715 -4.58 -18.53 -10.38
CA ASP A 715 -4.31 -18.96 -11.76
C ASP A 715 -3.80 -17.81 -12.65
N PHE A 716 -3.80 -16.58 -12.12
CA PHE A 716 -3.19 -15.43 -12.80
C PHE A 716 -1.75 -15.73 -13.25
N ASN A 717 -1.41 -15.42 -14.50
CA ASN A 717 -0.11 -15.76 -15.09
C ASN A 717 1.03 -14.84 -14.59
N GLY A 718 1.24 -14.81 -13.27
CA GLY A 718 2.28 -14.04 -12.57
C GLY A 718 3.47 -14.87 -12.11
N PRO A 719 4.63 -14.24 -11.78
CA PRO A 719 5.87 -14.93 -11.40
C PRO A 719 5.91 -15.39 -9.93
N SER A 720 4.76 -15.61 -9.33
CA SER A 720 4.56 -16.20 -8.01
C SER A 720 3.36 -17.14 -8.02
N MET A 721 3.15 -17.90 -6.95
CA MET A 721 2.03 -18.82 -6.76
C MET A 721 1.55 -18.72 -5.32
N ALA A 722 0.26 -18.45 -5.10
CA ALA A 722 -0.32 -18.47 -3.76
C ALA A 722 -1.72 -19.08 -3.78
N GLN A 723 -2.12 -19.70 -2.67
CA GLN A 723 -3.48 -20.06 -2.40
C GLN A 723 -3.76 -20.09 -0.90
N GLY A 724 -4.72 -19.27 -0.48
CA GLY A 724 -5.11 -19.06 0.92
C GLY A 724 -5.83 -20.24 1.54
N GLN A 725 -6.54 -21.05 0.74
CA GLN A 725 -7.28 -22.19 1.21
C GLN A 725 -7.05 -23.41 0.30
N VAL A 726 -6.26 -24.37 0.78
CA VAL A 726 -5.97 -25.63 0.07
C VAL A 726 -6.49 -26.80 0.89
N THR A 727 -7.52 -27.49 0.44
CA THR A 727 -8.11 -28.59 1.16
C THR A 727 -7.17 -29.80 1.27
N SER A 728 -6.87 -30.50 0.21
CA SER A 728 -5.87 -31.58 0.21
C SER A 728 -4.84 -31.44 -0.91
N GLN A 729 -5.25 -30.88 -2.04
CA GLN A 729 -4.38 -30.66 -3.20
C GLN A 729 -4.70 -29.39 -3.95
N THR A 730 -3.71 -28.90 -4.69
CA THR A 730 -3.89 -27.76 -5.61
C THR A 730 -2.98 -27.90 -6.83
N SER A 731 -3.31 -27.19 -7.90
CA SER A 731 -2.51 -27.10 -9.11
C SER A 731 -2.32 -25.63 -9.48
N PHE A 732 -1.12 -25.28 -9.90
CA PHE A 732 -0.80 -24.01 -10.51
C PHE A 732 -0.32 -24.22 -11.94
N VAL A 733 -0.80 -23.40 -12.85
CA VAL A 733 -0.32 -23.36 -14.23
C VAL A 733 0.27 -22.01 -14.52
N ARG A 734 1.47 -21.99 -15.12
CA ARG A 734 2.11 -20.76 -15.61
C ARG A 734 2.56 -20.96 -17.05
N HIS A 735 2.22 -20.02 -17.89
CA HIS A 735 2.66 -19.96 -19.28
C HIS A 735 3.97 -19.19 -19.35
N LEU A 736 5.00 -19.83 -19.86
CA LEU A 736 6.34 -19.29 -19.99
C LEU A 736 6.59 -18.84 -21.42
N THR A 737 7.32 -17.74 -21.58
CA THR A 737 7.88 -17.27 -22.85
C THR A 737 9.39 -17.26 -22.75
N ALA A 738 10.09 -17.87 -23.70
CA ALA A 738 11.55 -17.90 -23.68
C ALA A 738 12.15 -16.62 -24.30
N ASP A 739 13.25 -16.18 -23.71
CA ASP A 739 14.12 -15.12 -24.22
C ASP A 739 15.27 -15.69 -25.06
N ARG A 740 15.56 -16.98 -24.89
CA ARG A 740 16.62 -17.72 -25.58
C ARG A 740 16.38 -19.22 -25.62
N ALA A 741 17.17 -19.90 -26.46
CA ALA A 741 17.25 -21.36 -26.40
C ALA A 741 17.85 -21.86 -25.10
N GLY A 742 17.35 -22.98 -24.59
CA GLY A 742 17.88 -23.55 -23.36
C GLY A 742 17.07 -24.72 -22.81
N LYS A 743 17.65 -25.37 -21.79
CA LYS A 743 17.00 -26.45 -21.02
C LYS A 743 17.13 -26.11 -19.54
N TRP A 744 16.01 -25.99 -18.86
CA TRP A 744 15.95 -25.71 -17.42
C TRP A 744 15.41 -26.92 -16.67
N LYS A 745 16.19 -27.47 -15.75
CA LYS A 745 15.73 -28.50 -14.81
C LYS A 745 14.78 -27.84 -13.81
N VAL A 746 13.61 -28.45 -13.66
CA VAL A 746 12.60 -27.97 -12.70
C VAL A 746 12.76 -28.73 -11.39
N SER A 747 12.67 -28.01 -10.28
CA SER A 747 12.54 -28.57 -8.94
C SER A 747 11.59 -27.74 -8.11
N VAL A 748 10.72 -28.40 -7.35
CA VAL A 748 9.74 -27.75 -6.48
C VAL A 748 9.95 -28.26 -5.07
N ASN A 749 9.96 -27.34 -4.10
CA ASN A 749 10.05 -27.68 -2.70
C ASN A 749 9.10 -26.78 -1.89
N VAL A 750 8.06 -27.38 -1.33
CA VAL A 750 7.13 -26.76 -0.38
C VAL A 750 7.04 -27.68 0.82
N ARG A 751 7.32 -27.14 2.01
CA ARG A 751 7.37 -27.97 3.24
C ARG A 751 5.99 -28.61 3.52
N GLY A 752 5.98 -29.93 3.74
CA GLY A 752 4.75 -30.69 4.06
C GLY A 752 3.83 -30.93 2.86
N PHE A 753 4.34 -30.73 1.63
CA PHE A 753 3.65 -31.08 0.39
C PHE A 753 4.52 -31.98 -0.50
N LYS A 754 3.89 -32.93 -1.16
CA LYS A 754 4.48 -33.67 -2.28
C LYS A 754 4.16 -32.92 -3.57
N ALA A 755 5.21 -32.56 -4.31
CA ALA A 755 5.07 -31.80 -5.54
C ALA A 755 5.26 -32.69 -6.77
N LYS A 756 4.45 -32.45 -7.84
CA LYS A 756 4.63 -33.01 -9.17
C LYS A 756 4.77 -31.84 -10.17
N ALA A 757 5.80 -31.89 -11.00
CA ALA A 757 6.04 -30.87 -12.04
C ALA A 757 6.80 -31.50 -13.22
N PRO A 758 6.87 -30.85 -14.40
CA PRO A 758 7.72 -31.29 -15.49
C PRO A 758 9.19 -31.42 -15.02
N LYS A 759 9.89 -32.44 -15.45
CA LYS A 759 11.33 -32.63 -15.08
C LYS A 759 12.21 -31.49 -15.63
N ARG A 760 11.80 -30.90 -16.79
CA ARG A 760 12.52 -29.80 -17.46
C ARG A 760 11.61 -28.97 -18.33
N ILE A 761 11.95 -27.70 -18.49
CA ILE A 761 11.43 -26.78 -19.54
C ILE A 761 12.48 -26.71 -20.63
N VAL A 762 12.06 -26.76 -21.89
CA VAL A 762 12.94 -26.71 -23.07
C VAL A 762 12.45 -25.62 -24.01
N SER A 763 13.38 -24.81 -24.50
CA SER A 763 13.13 -23.80 -25.52
C SER A 763 14.15 -23.97 -26.65
N LYS A 764 13.71 -23.75 -27.87
CA LYS A 764 14.54 -23.74 -29.09
C LYS A 764 15.07 -22.35 -29.41
N GLY A 765 14.42 -21.29 -28.90
CA GLY A 765 14.78 -19.90 -29.15
C GLY A 765 13.88 -18.88 -28.45
N ALA A 766 14.15 -17.60 -28.69
CA ALA A 766 13.32 -16.51 -28.22
C ALA A 766 11.90 -16.61 -28.81
N GLY A 767 10.91 -16.30 -27.99
CA GLY A 767 9.49 -16.39 -28.36
C GLY A 767 8.83 -17.74 -28.11
N ASP A 768 9.61 -18.82 -27.92
CA ASP A 768 9.05 -20.16 -27.65
C ASP A 768 8.19 -20.14 -26.37
N LYS A 769 7.06 -20.86 -26.46
CA LYS A 769 6.11 -21.00 -25.34
C LYS A 769 6.31 -22.34 -24.65
N ALA A 770 6.18 -22.34 -23.33
CA ALA A 770 6.21 -23.57 -22.52
C ALA A 770 5.16 -23.46 -21.39
N LYS A 771 4.71 -24.63 -20.92
CA LYS A 771 3.75 -24.73 -19.82
C LYS A 771 4.45 -25.31 -18.59
N LEU A 772 4.39 -24.60 -17.49
CA LEU A 772 4.84 -25.06 -16.18
C LEU A 772 3.61 -25.37 -15.32
N ARG A 773 3.30 -26.66 -15.15
CA ARG A 773 2.28 -27.12 -14.23
C ARG A 773 2.94 -27.62 -12.95
N VAL A 774 2.46 -27.17 -11.82
CA VAL A 774 2.90 -27.58 -10.48
C VAL A 774 1.70 -28.09 -9.71
N ASP A 775 1.66 -29.42 -9.47
CA ASP A 775 0.63 -30.04 -8.64
C ASP A 775 1.22 -30.25 -7.23
N LEU A 776 0.50 -29.85 -6.21
CA LEU A 776 0.86 -29.99 -4.79
C LEU A 776 -0.18 -30.85 -4.09
N LEU A 777 0.26 -31.93 -3.45
CA LEU A 777 -0.53 -32.80 -2.59
C LEU A 777 -0.06 -32.62 -1.15
N ARG A 778 -0.93 -32.26 -0.25
CA ARG A 778 -0.63 -32.11 1.18
C ARG A 778 -0.22 -33.48 1.77
N THR A 779 0.81 -33.46 2.61
CA THR A 779 1.27 -34.64 3.36
C THR A 779 1.30 -34.37 4.86
N THR A 780 2.21 -33.52 5.32
CA THR A 780 2.41 -33.23 6.76
C THR A 780 2.28 -31.74 7.08
N ALA A 781 1.93 -30.89 6.12
CA ALA A 781 1.72 -29.46 6.39
C ALA A 781 0.58 -29.27 7.39
N PRO A 782 0.80 -28.56 8.51
CA PRO A 782 -0.25 -28.35 9.51
C PRO A 782 -1.37 -27.47 8.92
N LEU A 783 -2.61 -27.79 9.32
CA LEU A 783 -3.79 -27.01 8.97
C LEU A 783 -3.70 -25.58 9.55
N GLY A 784 -4.26 -24.61 8.85
CA GLY A 784 -4.32 -23.20 9.25
C GLY A 784 -2.98 -22.46 9.14
N ARG A 785 -1.87 -23.14 8.83
CA ARG A 785 -0.54 -22.52 8.74
C ARG A 785 0.00 -22.48 7.33
N TRP A 786 0.62 -21.38 6.96
CA TRP A 786 1.25 -21.21 5.66
C TRP A 786 2.46 -22.15 5.47
N ALA A 787 2.45 -22.88 4.38
CA ALA A 787 3.59 -23.65 3.87
C ALA A 787 4.18 -22.91 2.67
N THR A 788 5.46 -22.57 2.75
CA THR A 788 6.14 -21.75 1.74
C THR A 788 7.29 -22.49 1.08
N GLY A 789 7.62 -22.08 -0.14
CA GLY A 789 8.70 -22.69 -0.90
C GLY A 789 9.00 -21.98 -2.22
N PHE A 790 9.66 -22.68 -3.13
CA PHE A 790 10.01 -22.18 -4.45
C PHE A 790 9.91 -23.25 -5.53
N VAL A 791 9.43 -22.84 -6.72
CA VAL A 791 9.79 -23.49 -7.96
C VAL A 791 11.15 -22.93 -8.39
N LYS A 792 12.11 -23.80 -8.69
CA LYS A 792 13.42 -23.43 -9.21
C LYS A 792 13.60 -23.98 -10.61
N LEU A 793 14.02 -23.13 -11.52
CA LEU A 793 14.35 -23.46 -12.91
C LEU A 793 15.86 -23.24 -13.06
N ASN A 794 16.62 -24.34 -13.15
CA ASN A 794 18.09 -24.34 -13.22
C ASN A 794 18.54 -24.77 -14.61
N GLY A 795 19.14 -23.87 -15.34
CA GLY A 795 19.61 -24.07 -16.71
C GLY A 795 20.68 -23.04 -17.08
N PRO A 796 20.65 -22.50 -18.30
CA PRO A 796 21.52 -21.37 -18.69
C PRO A 796 21.45 -20.21 -17.70
N THR A 797 20.27 -20.00 -17.11
CA THR A 797 20.00 -19.06 -16.04
C THR A 797 19.38 -19.80 -14.84
N LYS A 798 19.43 -19.16 -13.68
CA LYS A 798 18.80 -19.68 -12.45
C LYS A 798 17.65 -18.79 -12.05
N LEU A 799 16.44 -19.31 -12.20
CA LEU A 799 15.20 -18.62 -11.89
C LEU A 799 14.51 -19.30 -10.70
N ARG A 800 13.67 -18.52 -10.01
CA ARG A 800 12.84 -19.04 -8.93
C ARG A 800 11.52 -18.29 -8.85
N LEU A 801 10.44 -19.01 -8.59
CA LEU A 801 9.12 -18.46 -8.32
C LEU A 801 8.74 -18.84 -6.89
N PRO A 802 8.38 -17.88 -6.03
CA PRO A 802 7.90 -18.20 -4.68
C PRO A 802 6.53 -18.89 -4.74
N ILE A 803 6.31 -19.82 -3.80
CA ILE A 803 5.03 -20.48 -3.55
C ILE A 803 4.65 -20.29 -2.10
N ALA A 804 3.38 -19.96 -1.84
CA ALA A 804 2.77 -19.92 -0.52
C ALA A 804 1.38 -20.59 -0.58
N VAL A 805 1.14 -21.61 0.25
CA VAL A 805 -0.14 -22.32 0.32
C VAL A 805 -0.53 -22.55 1.77
N ARG A 806 -1.80 -22.38 2.11
CA ARG A 806 -2.31 -22.59 3.48
C ARG A 806 -3.32 -23.75 3.49
N PRO A 807 -2.97 -24.90 4.08
CA PRO A 807 -3.86 -26.04 4.17
C PRO A 807 -5.04 -25.78 5.10
N VAL A 808 -6.22 -26.24 4.68
CA VAL A 808 -7.46 -26.24 5.48
C VAL A 808 -8.15 -27.59 5.33
N SER A 809 -8.98 -28.00 6.30
CA SER A 809 -9.81 -29.17 6.11
C SER A 809 -11.09 -28.87 5.34
N VAL A 810 -11.61 -27.65 5.48
CA VAL A 810 -12.79 -27.14 4.76
C VAL A 810 -12.49 -25.74 4.24
N SER A 811 -12.82 -25.50 2.99
CA SER A 811 -12.88 -24.17 2.38
C SER A 811 -14.36 -23.82 2.21
N ALA A 812 -14.79 -22.69 2.73
CA ALA A 812 -16.15 -22.16 2.70
C ALA A 812 -16.13 -20.65 2.43
N PRO A 813 -17.21 -20.06 1.91
CA PRO A 813 -17.31 -18.60 1.81
C PRO A 813 -17.25 -17.96 3.21
N THR A 814 -16.67 -16.80 3.31
CA THR A 814 -16.58 -16.04 4.57
C THR A 814 -17.96 -15.49 4.97
N GLU A 815 -18.78 -15.12 4.01
CA GLU A 815 -20.14 -14.61 4.23
C GLU A 815 -21.06 -15.00 3.08
N VAL A 816 -22.32 -15.28 3.42
CA VAL A 816 -23.45 -15.40 2.50
C VAL A 816 -24.59 -14.54 3.03
N GLY A 817 -25.50 -14.10 2.19
CA GLY A 817 -26.61 -13.25 2.60
C GLY A 817 -27.92 -13.62 1.96
N GLY A 818 -29.00 -13.12 2.56
CA GLY A 818 -30.34 -13.24 2.02
C GLY A 818 -31.30 -12.21 2.61
N THR A 819 -32.50 -12.16 2.06
CA THR A 819 -33.54 -11.20 2.45
C THR A 819 -34.82 -11.88 2.87
N GLY A 820 -35.66 -11.13 3.58
CA GLY A 820 -37.00 -11.57 4.00
C GLY A 820 -37.07 -12.36 5.30
N VAL A 821 -38.27 -12.46 5.85
CA VAL A 821 -38.59 -13.11 7.14
C VAL A 821 -38.46 -14.64 7.09
N THR A 822 -38.46 -15.19 5.88
CA THR A 822 -38.20 -16.62 5.59
C THR A 822 -37.39 -16.70 4.32
N GLY A 823 -36.31 -17.47 4.30
CA GLY A 823 -35.43 -17.57 3.16
C GLY A 823 -34.37 -18.63 3.28
N ALA A 824 -33.50 -18.69 2.29
CA ALA A 824 -32.35 -19.57 2.25
C ALA A 824 -31.20 -18.92 1.50
N ALA A 825 -29.97 -19.24 1.89
CA ALA A 825 -28.75 -18.88 1.16
C ALA A 825 -27.96 -20.16 0.84
N ASP A 826 -27.46 -20.25 -0.39
CA ASP A 826 -26.61 -21.37 -0.81
C ASP A 826 -25.19 -21.17 -0.29
N VAL A 827 -24.64 -22.23 0.32
CA VAL A 827 -23.30 -22.23 0.91
C VAL A 827 -22.45 -23.28 0.18
N PRO A 828 -21.67 -22.89 -0.83
CA PRO A 828 -20.75 -23.79 -1.51
C PRO A 828 -19.52 -24.05 -0.63
N ILE A 829 -19.23 -25.32 -0.35
CA ILE A 829 -18.06 -25.73 0.43
C ILE A 829 -17.21 -26.74 -0.33
N LYS A 830 -15.92 -26.80 0.03
CA LYS A 830 -15.01 -27.81 -0.48
C LYS A 830 -14.25 -28.45 0.69
N ALA A 831 -14.35 -29.78 0.82
CA ALA A 831 -13.70 -30.53 1.91
C ALA A 831 -12.40 -31.21 1.42
N GLY A 832 -11.44 -31.36 2.31
CA GLY A 832 -10.22 -32.16 2.11
C GLY A 832 -10.36 -33.64 2.46
N PHE A 833 -11.58 -34.14 2.57
CA PHE A 833 -11.91 -35.52 2.90
C PHE A 833 -13.26 -35.93 2.28
N THR A 834 -13.49 -37.20 2.21
CA THR A 834 -14.80 -37.78 1.84
C THR A 834 -15.51 -38.26 3.10
N GLY A 835 -16.79 -37.90 3.28
CA GLY A 835 -17.58 -38.29 4.46
C GLY A 835 -18.72 -37.31 4.75
N ASN A 836 -19.09 -37.20 6.01
CA ASN A 836 -20.12 -36.29 6.49
C ASN A 836 -19.49 -35.14 7.26
N LEU A 837 -19.73 -33.91 6.83
CA LEU A 837 -19.30 -32.70 7.51
C LEU A 837 -20.42 -32.18 8.41
N ALA A 838 -20.17 -32.18 9.71
CA ALA A 838 -21.06 -31.51 10.65
C ALA A 838 -20.90 -29.98 10.55
N VAL A 839 -22.03 -29.28 10.40
CA VAL A 839 -22.07 -27.82 10.40
C VAL A 839 -22.60 -27.36 11.76
N GLN A 840 -21.82 -26.58 12.46
CA GLN A 840 -22.23 -25.96 13.72
C GLN A 840 -23.02 -24.69 13.37
N VAL A 841 -24.29 -24.64 13.76
CA VAL A 841 -25.20 -23.54 13.50
C VAL A 841 -25.32 -22.67 14.75
N ASN A 842 -25.01 -21.38 14.67
CA ASN A 842 -25.12 -20.41 15.77
C ASN A 842 -25.85 -19.16 15.27
N GLY A 843 -26.79 -18.67 16.06
CA GLY A 843 -27.58 -17.49 15.68
C GLY A 843 -28.99 -17.91 15.25
N LEU A 844 -29.79 -17.07 14.68
CA LEU A 844 -29.49 -15.68 14.26
C LEU A 844 -29.56 -14.70 15.46
N ALA A 845 -28.59 -13.83 15.57
CA ALA A 845 -28.62 -12.69 16.47
C ALA A 845 -29.27 -11.50 15.76
N LYS A 846 -30.27 -10.88 16.41
CA LYS A 846 -30.87 -9.63 15.94
C LYS A 846 -29.91 -8.47 16.22
N ALA A 847 -29.77 -7.52 15.29
CA ALA A 847 -29.01 -6.31 15.48
C ALA A 847 -29.53 -5.49 16.67
N GLN A 848 -28.63 -5.02 17.53
CA GLN A 848 -28.85 -3.91 18.42
C GLN A 848 -28.37 -2.65 17.70
N SER A 849 -29.32 -1.82 17.28
CA SER A 849 -29.00 -0.63 16.48
C SER A 849 -28.92 0.62 17.35
N PHE A 850 -27.86 1.37 17.18
CA PHE A 850 -27.66 2.71 17.72
C PHE A 850 -27.70 3.71 16.58
N ASN A 851 -28.43 4.80 16.73
CA ASN A 851 -28.47 5.87 15.75
C ASN A 851 -27.90 7.11 16.39
N GLY A 852 -27.08 7.81 15.66
CA GLY A 852 -26.44 9.05 16.12
C GLY A 852 -26.47 10.11 15.04
N THR A 853 -26.16 11.31 15.50
CA THR A 853 -25.96 12.47 14.63
C THR A 853 -24.71 13.16 15.12
N SER A 854 -23.73 13.31 14.25
CA SER A 854 -22.48 14.01 14.53
C SER A 854 -22.48 15.36 13.81
N SER A 855 -21.73 16.32 14.34
CA SER A 855 -21.44 17.56 13.61
C SER A 855 -20.59 17.20 12.39
N ASN A 856 -20.95 17.76 11.24
CA ASN A 856 -20.23 17.52 9.98
C ASN A 856 -18.98 18.43 9.83
N ILE A 857 -18.43 18.89 10.94
CA ILE A 857 -17.27 19.80 10.96
C ILE A 857 -16.13 19.10 11.71
N SER A 858 -15.17 18.53 10.99
CA SER A 858 -14.04 17.74 11.50
C SER A 858 -12.99 18.53 12.34
N THR A 859 -13.35 19.61 12.97
CA THR A 859 -12.43 20.47 13.72
C THR A 859 -12.48 20.28 15.24
N SER A 860 -13.41 19.43 15.72
CA SER A 860 -13.52 19.14 17.14
C SER A 860 -13.34 17.66 17.43
N PRO A 861 -12.32 17.29 18.20
CA PRO A 861 -12.19 15.93 18.72
C PRO A 861 -13.30 15.56 19.71
N ASP A 862 -14.27 16.44 19.94
CA ASP A 862 -15.39 16.26 20.87
C ASP A 862 -16.62 15.64 20.21
N ASP A 863 -16.60 15.34 18.90
CA ASP A 863 -17.74 14.80 18.15
C ASP A 863 -17.79 13.28 18.08
N ALA A 864 -16.75 12.55 18.56
CA ALA A 864 -16.78 11.11 18.71
C ALA A 864 -17.87 10.67 19.70
N GLN A 865 -18.66 9.66 19.31
CA GLN A 865 -19.69 9.09 20.16
C GLN A 865 -19.29 7.70 20.65
N PHE A 866 -19.63 7.41 21.90
CA PHE A 866 -19.16 6.22 22.62
C PHE A 866 -20.35 5.38 23.08
N PHE A 867 -20.26 4.07 22.82
CA PHE A 867 -21.28 3.10 23.21
C PHE A 867 -20.62 1.95 23.97
N CYS A 868 -21.13 1.66 25.17
CA CYS A 868 -20.70 0.50 25.92
C CYS A 868 -21.64 -0.68 25.63
N VAL A 869 -21.12 -1.76 25.08
CA VAL A 869 -21.89 -2.98 24.78
C VAL A 869 -21.33 -4.18 25.51
N GLN A 870 -22.16 -5.21 25.71
CA GLN A 870 -21.78 -6.43 26.40
C GLN A 870 -21.74 -7.60 25.43
N VAL A 871 -20.58 -8.24 25.30
CA VAL A 871 -20.43 -9.50 24.59
C VAL A 871 -20.62 -10.65 25.58
N GLN A 872 -21.56 -11.55 25.29
CA GLN A 872 -21.94 -12.63 26.18
C GLN A 872 -20.94 -13.80 26.14
N ALA A 873 -20.91 -14.57 27.21
CA ALA A 873 -20.07 -15.76 27.28
C ALA A 873 -20.46 -16.79 26.21
N GLY A 874 -19.46 -17.32 25.51
CA GLY A 874 -19.65 -18.31 24.45
C GLY A 874 -20.01 -17.72 23.09
N SER A 875 -19.97 -16.39 22.92
CA SER A 875 -20.15 -15.72 21.63
C SER A 875 -19.21 -16.30 20.58
N LYS A 876 -19.75 -16.59 19.40
CA LYS A 876 -19.02 -17.09 18.23
C LYS A 876 -18.53 -15.95 17.34
N LEU A 877 -19.25 -14.82 17.41
CA LEU A 877 -18.91 -13.63 16.64
C LEU A 877 -19.57 -12.41 17.28
N ALA A 878 -18.80 -11.34 17.45
CA ALA A 878 -19.32 -9.99 17.67
C ALA A 878 -18.99 -9.15 16.43
N ARG A 879 -19.99 -8.44 15.89
CA ARG A 879 -19.83 -7.57 14.75
C ARG A 879 -20.39 -6.19 15.04
N PHE A 880 -19.68 -5.19 14.56
CA PHE A 880 -20.03 -3.80 14.64
C PHE A 880 -20.04 -3.26 13.19
N ASP A 881 -21.23 -2.99 12.66
CA ASP A 881 -21.45 -2.45 11.33
C ASP A 881 -21.88 -0.99 11.47
N LEU A 882 -21.02 -0.06 11.12
CA LEU A 882 -21.33 1.38 11.06
C LEU A 882 -21.73 1.73 9.63
N ASP A 883 -22.84 2.42 9.50
CA ASP A 883 -23.46 2.84 8.22
C ASP A 883 -23.85 4.33 8.39
N ALA A 884 -23.10 5.20 7.83
CA ALA A 884 -23.43 6.62 7.88
C ALA A 884 -24.37 7.00 6.74
N ALA A 885 -25.39 7.84 7.01
CA ALA A 885 -26.35 8.28 6.03
C ALA A 885 -25.75 9.13 4.89
N ASN A 886 -24.43 9.40 4.84
CA ASN A 886 -23.71 10.12 3.77
C ASN A 886 -22.36 9.47 3.45
N ASP A 887 -22.30 8.60 2.39
CA ASP A 887 -21.06 7.96 1.91
C ASP A 887 -19.93 8.97 1.56
N ALA A 888 -20.16 10.31 1.64
CA ALA A 888 -19.14 11.33 1.47
C ALA A 888 -18.41 11.69 2.77
N ALA A 889 -18.90 11.21 3.91
CA ALA A 889 -18.18 11.27 5.16
C ALA A 889 -17.07 10.20 5.20
N ASP A 890 -16.11 10.42 6.03
CA ASP A 890 -15.10 9.48 6.44
C ASP A 890 -15.31 9.24 7.93
N MET A 891 -15.80 8.04 8.26
CA MET A 891 -16.10 7.64 9.62
C MET A 891 -15.07 6.62 10.05
N ASP A 892 -14.59 6.72 11.27
CA ASP A 892 -13.73 5.73 11.88
C ASP A 892 -14.49 4.97 12.99
N LEU A 893 -14.25 3.67 13.08
CA LEU A 893 -14.83 2.79 14.07
C LEU A 893 -13.75 2.10 14.89
N PHE A 894 -13.72 2.37 16.19
CA PHE A 894 -12.81 1.71 17.11
C PHE A 894 -13.59 0.91 18.14
N VAL A 895 -13.08 -0.26 18.50
CA VAL A 895 -13.67 -1.15 19.50
C VAL A 895 -12.59 -1.48 20.54
N TYR A 896 -12.82 -1.11 21.78
CA TYR A 896 -11.91 -1.36 22.90
C TYR A 896 -12.50 -2.36 23.86
N SER A 897 -11.69 -3.27 24.40
CA SER A 897 -12.09 -4.07 25.57
C SER A 897 -11.98 -3.26 26.87
N ALA A 898 -12.90 -3.48 27.82
CA ALA A 898 -12.94 -2.79 29.08
C ALA A 898 -13.00 -3.77 30.27
N GLU A 899 -12.43 -3.37 31.42
CA GLU A 899 -12.46 -4.18 32.63
C GLU A 899 -13.80 -4.06 33.39
N ASP A 900 -14.47 -2.91 33.25
CA ASP A 900 -15.69 -2.61 34.00
C ASP A 900 -16.93 -2.53 33.09
N ALA A 901 -18.11 -2.71 33.69
CA ALA A 901 -19.37 -2.74 32.97
C ALA A 901 -19.81 -1.36 32.42
N ALA A 902 -19.20 -0.28 32.89
CA ALA A 902 -19.44 1.09 32.42
C ALA A 902 -18.50 1.49 31.28
N CYS A 903 -17.55 0.63 30.92
CA CYS A 903 -16.50 0.89 29.92
C CYS A 903 -15.60 2.11 30.27
N ASP A 904 -15.43 2.43 31.54
CA ASP A 904 -14.59 3.55 31.98
C ASP A 904 -13.11 3.16 32.03
N VAL A 905 -12.79 1.88 32.21
CA VAL A 905 -11.42 1.35 32.30
C VAL A 905 -11.13 0.48 31.08
N LEU A 906 -10.49 1.08 30.09
CA LEU A 906 -10.11 0.39 28.85
C LEU A 906 -8.82 -0.42 29.04
N THR A 907 -8.77 -1.61 28.42
CA THR A 907 -7.62 -2.52 28.55
C THR A 907 -6.83 -2.64 27.27
N ASP A 908 -7.49 -2.85 26.13
CA ASP A 908 -6.82 -3.04 24.83
C ASP A 908 -7.75 -2.65 23.67
N VAL A 909 -7.20 -2.40 22.50
CA VAL A 909 -7.99 -2.26 21.28
C VAL A 909 -8.34 -3.65 20.78
N ALA A 910 -9.61 -3.99 20.82
CA ALA A 910 -10.12 -5.26 20.34
C ALA A 910 -10.23 -5.31 18.80
N GLY A 911 -10.51 -4.17 18.17
CA GLY A 911 -10.55 -4.02 16.71
C GLY A 911 -10.75 -2.58 16.30
N GLN A 912 -10.44 -2.29 15.05
CA GLN A 912 -10.70 -0.98 14.44
C GLN A 912 -10.97 -1.13 12.94
N SER A 913 -11.74 -0.23 12.40
CA SER A 913 -11.91 0.01 10.98
C SER A 913 -11.85 1.51 10.78
N ALA A 914 -10.74 1.98 10.25
CA ALA A 914 -10.44 3.39 10.02
C ALA A 914 -10.01 3.50 8.54
N THR A 915 -10.99 3.34 7.66
CA THR A 915 -10.80 3.39 6.21
C THR A 915 -11.41 4.70 5.71
N GLY A 916 -11.01 5.23 4.60
CA GLY A 916 -11.66 6.44 4.05
C GLY A 916 -13.12 6.17 3.58
N SER A 917 -13.93 5.44 4.35
CA SER A 917 -15.31 5.07 4.07
C SER A 917 -16.25 5.63 5.13
N ALA A 918 -17.49 5.90 4.75
CA ALA A 918 -18.57 6.23 5.67
C ALA A 918 -19.11 4.97 6.37
N ASP A 919 -18.88 3.81 5.73
CA ASP A 919 -19.30 2.50 6.26
C ASP A 919 -18.08 1.78 6.80
N GLU A 920 -18.08 1.49 8.08
CA GLU A 920 -16.99 0.82 8.74
C GLU A 920 -17.47 -0.47 9.42
N ARG A 921 -16.59 -1.47 9.47
CA ARG A 921 -16.93 -2.78 10.04
C ARG A 921 -15.81 -3.35 10.89
N VAL A 922 -16.13 -3.70 12.13
CA VAL A 922 -15.26 -4.52 13.00
C VAL A 922 -15.93 -5.86 13.26
N THR A 923 -15.21 -6.96 13.02
CA THR A 923 -15.70 -8.32 13.31
C THR A 923 -14.72 -9.06 14.22
N LEU A 924 -15.19 -9.48 15.38
CA LEU A 924 -14.43 -10.24 16.36
C LEU A 924 -14.93 -11.71 16.33
N VAL A 925 -14.03 -12.63 15.97
CA VAL A 925 -14.35 -14.07 15.94
C VAL A 925 -13.96 -14.70 17.28
N ASN A 926 -14.90 -15.42 17.93
CA ASN A 926 -14.75 -15.95 19.29
C ASN A 926 -14.24 -14.88 20.29
N PRO A 927 -14.92 -13.73 20.42
CA PRO A 927 -14.51 -12.66 21.32
C PRO A 927 -14.52 -13.13 22.77
N ALA A 928 -13.72 -12.53 23.62
CA ALA A 928 -13.84 -12.70 25.07
C ALA A 928 -15.18 -12.13 25.55
N ALA A 929 -15.79 -12.77 26.52
CA ALA A 929 -16.97 -12.21 27.19
C ALA A 929 -16.57 -10.98 28.01
N GLY A 930 -17.39 -9.94 27.99
CA GLY A 930 -17.12 -8.72 28.76
C GLY A 930 -17.64 -7.46 28.08
N SER A 931 -17.21 -6.33 28.60
CA SER A 931 -17.58 -5.01 28.12
C SER A 931 -16.69 -4.55 27.00
N TYR A 932 -17.27 -3.90 26.00
CA TYR A 932 -16.56 -3.30 24.89
C TYR A 932 -17.06 -1.86 24.69
N LEU A 933 -16.13 -0.91 24.70
CA LEU A 933 -16.42 0.47 24.28
C LEU A 933 -16.29 0.56 22.78
N VAL A 934 -17.33 1.06 22.14
CA VAL A 934 -17.36 1.35 20.71
C VAL A 934 -17.27 2.85 20.52
N GLU A 935 -16.28 3.30 19.81
CA GLU A 935 -16.07 4.69 19.42
C GLU A 935 -16.44 4.86 17.95
N VAL A 936 -17.40 5.72 17.68
CA VAL A 936 -17.81 6.17 16.35
C VAL A 936 -17.24 7.58 16.18
N ASP A 937 -16.19 7.72 15.36
CA ASP A 937 -15.48 8.97 15.16
C ASP A 937 -15.71 9.52 13.73
N PRO A 938 -16.31 10.72 13.57
CA PRO A 938 -16.41 11.37 12.28
C PRO A 938 -15.06 11.99 11.88
N PHE A 939 -14.20 11.23 11.20
CA PHE A 939 -12.85 11.65 10.83
C PHE A 939 -12.82 12.79 9.81
N SER A 940 -13.73 12.78 8.82
CA SER A 940 -13.78 13.83 7.80
C SER A 940 -15.22 14.15 7.39
N PRO A 941 -15.56 15.45 7.24
CA PRO A 941 -16.94 15.87 6.99
C PRO A 941 -17.42 15.49 5.61
N ALA A 942 -18.73 15.21 5.52
CA ALA A 942 -19.44 15.16 4.26
C ALA A 942 -19.70 16.60 3.74
N PRO A 943 -19.32 16.92 2.49
CA PRO A 943 -19.45 18.28 1.97
C PRO A 943 -20.92 18.73 1.83
N GLY A 944 -21.26 19.84 2.43
CA GLY A 944 -22.52 20.55 2.18
C GLY A 944 -23.67 20.26 3.14
N GLU A 945 -23.50 19.39 4.12
CA GLU A 945 -24.48 19.13 5.17
C GLU A 945 -23.93 19.57 6.55
N PRO A 946 -24.75 20.21 7.42
CA PRO A 946 -24.27 20.66 8.73
C PRO A 946 -24.13 19.52 9.75
N THR A 947 -24.81 18.39 9.51
CA THR A 947 -24.84 17.22 10.40
C THR A 947 -24.72 15.93 9.60
N LEU A 948 -24.18 14.90 10.24
CA LEU A 948 -24.03 13.57 9.71
C LEU A 948 -24.85 12.60 10.56
N ASN A 949 -25.85 11.96 9.96
CA ASN A 949 -26.59 10.87 10.61
C ASN A 949 -25.93 9.55 10.30
N TRP A 950 -25.88 8.68 11.28
CA TRP A 950 -25.30 7.35 11.12
C TRP A 950 -26.03 6.32 11.99
N ARG A 951 -25.86 5.04 11.66
CA ARG A 951 -26.35 3.88 12.40
C ARG A 951 -25.20 2.92 12.65
N LEU A 952 -25.09 2.45 13.90
CA LEU A 952 -24.20 1.38 14.30
C LEU A 952 -25.07 0.17 14.64
N ASP A 953 -24.90 -0.93 13.91
CA ASP A 953 -25.54 -2.23 14.20
C ASP A 953 -24.54 -3.12 14.93
N PHE A 954 -24.83 -3.47 16.18
CA PHE A 954 -24.08 -4.42 16.97
C PHE A 954 -24.77 -5.79 16.97
N TYR A 955 -24.02 -6.83 16.68
CA TYR A 955 -24.45 -8.21 16.71
C TYR A 955 -23.58 -9.02 17.67
N ASP A 956 -24.21 -9.75 18.58
CA ASP A 956 -23.56 -10.74 19.44
C ASP A 956 -24.15 -12.14 19.15
N VAL A 957 -23.45 -12.95 18.35
CA VAL A 957 -23.88 -14.32 18.01
C VAL A 957 -23.47 -15.26 19.14
N ASN A 958 -24.18 -15.17 20.26
CA ASN A 958 -23.97 -15.96 21.46
C ASN A 958 -24.95 -17.17 21.53
N PRO A 959 -24.81 -18.08 22.49
CA PRO A 959 -25.69 -19.28 22.62
C PRO A 959 -27.18 -18.97 22.84
N ALA A 960 -27.53 -17.76 23.30
CA ALA A 960 -28.91 -17.34 23.47
C ALA A 960 -29.52 -16.71 22.20
N ALA A 961 -28.70 -16.39 21.20
CA ALA A 961 -29.14 -15.87 19.92
C ALA A 961 -29.76 -16.99 19.07
N THR A 962 -31.10 -17.09 19.09
CA THR A 962 -31.85 -18.20 18.47
C THR A 962 -33.01 -17.69 17.62
N ALA A 963 -32.93 -16.47 17.09
CA ALA A 963 -34.00 -15.93 16.26
C ALA A 963 -34.17 -16.76 14.97
N GLY A 964 -35.41 -16.92 14.56
CA GLY A 964 -35.75 -17.68 13.36
C GLY A 964 -35.38 -19.17 13.44
N GLY A 965 -36.02 -20.01 12.66
CA GLY A 965 -35.65 -21.43 12.56
C GLY A 965 -34.37 -21.64 11.77
N PHE A 966 -33.23 -21.05 12.22
CA PHE A 966 -31.95 -21.07 11.51
C PHE A 966 -31.28 -22.42 11.51
N GLN A 967 -31.01 -22.97 10.32
CA GLN A 967 -30.46 -24.33 10.18
C GLN A 967 -29.65 -24.51 8.90
N ALA A 968 -28.70 -25.45 8.92
CA ALA A 968 -28.02 -25.96 7.74
C ALA A 968 -28.73 -27.17 7.17
N VAL A 969 -29.01 -27.23 5.87
CA VAL A 969 -29.76 -28.31 5.22
C VAL A 969 -29.07 -28.80 3.96
N PRO A 970 -28.66 -30.10 3.90
CA PRO A 970 -28.65 -31.06 4.98
C PRO A 970 -27.59 -30.80 6.05
N ASN A 971 -27.77 -31.35 7.24
CA ASN A 971 -26.74 -31.39 8.28
C ASN A 971 -26.78 -32.73 9.00
N PRO A 972 -25.72 -33.57 8.96
CA PRO A 972 -24.40 -33.27 8.34
C PRO A 972 -24.46 -33.21 6.80
N VAL A 973 -23.55 -32.46 6.21
CA VAL A 973 -23.42 -32.32 4.77
C VAL A 973 -22.56 -33.45 4.21
N PRO A 974 -23.04 -34.26 3.26
CA PRO A 974 -22.22 -35.29 2.61
C PRO A 974 -21.22 -34.59 1.66
N VAL A 975 -19.92 -34.85 1.84
CA VAL A 975 -18.85 -34.26 1.07
C VAL A 975 -17.96 -35.30 0.41
N VAL A 976 -17.42 -34.97 -0.75
CA VAL A 976 -16.41 -35.75 -1.47
C VAL A 976 -15.14 -34.96 -1.54
N GLU A 977 -14.02 -35.61 -1.25
CA GLU A 977 -12.70 -34.92 -1.22
C GLU A 977 -12.45 -34.10 -2.49
N ASN A 978 -12.15 -32.84 -2.31
CA ASN A 978 -11.85 -31.81 -3.35
C ASN A 978 -12.99 -31.52 -4.34
N GLN A 979 -14.19 -31.99 -4.11
CA GLN A 979 -15.38 -31.59 -4.87
C GLN A 979 -16.13 -30.47 -4.13
N THR A 980 -16.70 -29.56 -4.88
CA THR A 980 -17.60 -28.57 -4.32
C THR A 980 -18.94 -29.20 -4.05
N THR A 981 -19.44 -29.03 -2.83
CA THR A 981 -20.77 -29.42 -2.40
C THR A 981 -21.48 -28.17 -1.90
N THR A 982 -22.74 -27.96 -2.29
CA THR A 982 -23.54 -26.84 -1.80
C THR A 982 -24.62 -27.36 -0.85
N PHE A 983 -24.79 -26.73 0.29
CA PHE A 983 -25.89 -26.90 1.22
C PHE A 983 -26.57 -25.54 1.44
N GLN A 984 -27.74 -25.53 2.08
CA GLN A 984 -28.49 -24.31 2.32
C GLN A 984 -28.47 -23.91 3.80
N ALA A 985 -28.17 -22.66 4.05
CA ALA A 985 -28.48 -21.95 5.28
C ALA A 985 -29.93 -21.45 5.18
N ARG A 986 -30.85 -22.00 5.99
CA ARG A 986 -32.28 -21.66 5.95
C ARG A 986 -32.69 -20.93 7.23
N TRP A 987 -33.61 -20.01 7.10
CA TRP A 987 -34.26 -19.32 8.21
C TRP A 987 -35.76 -19.12 7.97
N SER A 988 -36.53 -18.94 9.05
CA SER A 988 -37.97 -18.72 8.96
C SER A 988 -38.49 -18.04 10.23
N GLY A 989 -39.54 -17.24 10.10
CA GLY A 989 -40.18 -16.61 11.25
C GLY A 989 -39.39 -15.49 11.90
N LEU A 990 -38.58 -14.80 11.14
CA LEU A 990 -37.92 -13.58 11.61
C LEU A 990 -38.89 -12.40 11.69
N GLU A 991 -38.59 -11.44 12.53
CA GLU A 991 -39.34 -10.17 12.57
C GLU A 991 -39.07 -9.33 11.31
N PRO A 992 -40.09 -8.68 10.72
CA PRO A 992 -39.87 -7.76 9.62
C PRO A 992 -39.13 -6.49 10.08
N ASN A 993 -38.52 -5.77 9.13
CA ASN A 993 -37.77 -4.51 9.37
C ASN A 993 -36.65 -4.65 10.40
N ALA A 994 -35.92 -5.75 10.35
CA ALA A 994 -34.78 -6.02 11.24
C ALA A 994 -33.60 -6.63 10.45
N ARG A 995 -32.41 -6.58 11.04
CA ARG A 995 -31.23 -7.24 10.51
C ARG A 995 -30.74 -8.30 11.46
N TYR A 996 -30.23 -9.38 10.91
CA TYR A 996 -29.81 -10.55 11.67
C TYR A 996 -28.48 -11.08 11.18
N LEU A 997 -27.73 -11.68 12.08
CA LEU A 997 -26.45 -12.31 11.77
C LEU A 997 -26.39 -13.71 12.40
N GLY A 998 -25.98 -14.70 11.61
CA GLY A 998 -25.69 -16.05 12.07
C GLY A 998 -24.30 -16.50 11.67
N VAL A 999 -23.87 -17.62 12.26
CA VAL A 999 -22.53 -18.18 12.03
C VAL A 999 -22.61 -19.67 11.81
N LEU A 1000 -22.03 -20.14 10.69
CA LEU A 1000 -21.86 -21.55 10.38
C LEU A 1000 -20.40 -21.93 10.59
N GLY A 1001 -20.16 -22.81 11.60
CA GLY A 1001 -18.83 -23.30 11.94
C GLY A 1001 -18.52 -24.64 11.31
N TYR A 1002 -17.28 -24.87 10.93
CA TYR A 1002 -16.76 -26.10 10.34
C TYR A 1002 -15.45 -26.50 11.00
N ASP A 1003 -15.27 -27.78 11.34
CA ASP A 1003 -14.02 -28.23 11.92
C ASP A 1003 -12.85 -28.12 10.94
N GLY A 1004 -11.85 -27.31 11.33
CA GLY A 1004 -10.61 -27.11 10.56
C GLY A 1004 -10.75 -26.16 9.36
N ALA A 1005 -11.82 -25.36 9.26
CA ALA A 1005 -11.86 -24.17 8.45
C ALA A 1005 -11.04 -23.05 9.13
N LEU A 1006 -10.66 -22.02 8.35
CA LEU A 1006 -9.92 -20.85 8.87
C LEU A 1006 -10.84 -19.90 9.62
N ALA A 1007 -12.03 -19.72 9.10
CA ALA A 1007 -13.07 -18.87 9.65
C ALA A 1007 -14.44 -19.53 9.43
N PRO A 1008 -15.44 -19.19 10.23
CA PRO A 1008 -16.81 -19.60 9.97
C PRO A 1008 -17.38 -18.84 8.75
N THR A 1009 -18.49 -19.32 8.21
CA THR A 1009 -19.32 -18.57 7.30
C THR A 1009 -20.32 -17.71 8.09
N VAL A 1010 -20.29 -16.40 7.85
CA VAL A 1010 -21.32 -15.51 8.38
C VAL A 1010 -22.55 -15.55 7.48
N VAL A 1011 -23.73 -15.58 8.07
CA VAL A 1011 -25.01 -15.50 7.34
C VAL A 1011 -25.70 -14.20 7.73
N ALA A 1012 -25.73 -13.24 6.81
CA ALA A 1012 -26.39 -11.94 7.01
C ALA A 1012 -27.80 -11.98 6.41
N VAL A 1013 -28.80 -11.65 7.22
CA VAL A 1013 -30.20 -11.62 6.77
C VAL A 1013 -30.81 -10.24 6.99
N ASP A 1014 -31.33 -9.65 5.93
CA ASP A 1014 -32.02 -8.37 5.97
C ASP A 1014 -33.51 -8.55 5.70
N THR A 1015 -34.34 -8.23 6.70
CA THR A 1015 -35.80 -8.28 6.59
C THR A 1015 -36.44 -6.91 6.35
N THR A 1016 -35.61 -5.86 6.20
CA THR A 1016 -36.07 -4.51 5.80
C THR A 1016 -36.37 -4.44 4.30
N VAL A 1017 -35.82 -5.35 3.53
CA VAL A 1017 -36.03 -5.47 2.09
C VAL A 1017 -37.06 -6.57 1.84
N THR A 1018 -38.10 -6.28 1.09
CA THR A 1018 -39.06 -7.30 0.61
C THR A 1018 -38.36 -8.15 -0.48
N PRO A 1019 -38.55 -9.45 -0.47
CA PRO A 1019 -37.87 -10.36 -1.43
C PRO A 1019 -38.15 -10.07 -2.89
#